data_8381ff7f45ac6dff92f301da1aae3273
#
_entry.id   8381ff7f45ac6dff92f301da1aae3273
#
_cell.length_a   1.000
_cell.length_b   1.000
_cell.length_c   1.000
_cell.angle_alpha   90.00
_cell.angle_beta   90.00
_cell.angle_gamma   90.00
#
_symmetry.space_group_name_H-M   'P 1'
#
loop_
_entity.id
_entity.type
_entity.pdbx_description
1 polymer ?
#
loop_
_entity_poly.entity_id
_entity_poly.type
_entity_poly.pdbx_seq_one_letter_code
_entity_poly.pdbx_strand_id
1 'polypeptide(L)'
;MSLFKKILIANRGEIACRIARTAREMGVLTVAVYSDADANALHVACADEAVHIGGAQPSESYLRGDMIIHAALDRGAEAIHPGYGFLSENPDFVEAVEAAGLTFIGPSSDAIRAMGLKDAAKALMEQAGVPVVPGYHGSDQGDEHLRAAASDIGYPVLIKAVAGGGGKGMRRVDDPRDFDQALASARAEAQSAFGNADVLIEKYILSPRHIEVQVFGDGSDAIHLFERDCSLQRRHQKVIEEAPAPGMTQDVRAAMGQAAVQAAKAIGYQGAGTVEFIVDGSNGLRTDGFWFMEMNTRLQVEHPVSEAITGVDLVEWQLRVAAGAALPARQEDLRIKGHAFEARLYAEDVPAGFLPATGHIDHLVFSNAARNDTGVRPLDDISPFYDPMIAKVITHGKTRDEALNKLHHALAQTEIVGVTTNIGFLTALCRHDDFAQGRVDTGLIERDITALVGPDEPPIVVVLSALMATYDPIDVPFAGFFQWGPITQTVSMKRADQTYEARISYRSDQTQIEYAGQIHTLVPTCDGFEIDGVPLPSARKIGGHVSCFGSMPYHFQLTDPLDRKSDAGASQTGIQSPMPGLVKQVAVQAGQNVQEGDALLMLEAMKMEHILRAPRDCLIEEVLCNPEQQVQAGDLLIQFASQDVE
;
A
#
# COMPACT_ATOMS: atom_id res chain seq x y z
N MET A 1 -32.44 -11.08 -17.69
CA MET A 1 -31.54 -10.30 -18.56
C MET A 1 -30.31 -11.15 -18.86
N SER A 2 -29.72 -11.02 -20.04
CA SER A 2 -28.48 -11.75 -20.36
C SER A 2 -27.28 -11.03 -19.76
N LEU A 3 -26.36 -11.77 -19.15
CA LEU A 3 -25.08 -11.24 -18.73
C LEU A 3 -24.28 -10.74 -19.95
N PHE A 4 -23.32 -9.85 -19.72
CA PHE A 4 -22.38 -9.43 -20.78
C PHE A 4 -21.63 -10.62 -21.36
N LYS A 5 -21.38 -10.59 -22.66
CA LYS A 5 -20.54 -11.59 -23.33
C LYS A 5 -19.06 -11.26 -23.22
N LYS A 6 -18.75 -9.96 -23.25
CA LYS A 6 -17.37 -9.45 -23.19
C LYS A 6 -17.33 -8.10 -22.48
N ILE A 7 -16.36 -7.93 -21.59
CA ILE A 7 -16.08 -6.67 -20.91
C ILE A 7 -14.64 -6.22 -21.17
N LEU A 8 -14.40 -4.91 -21.10
CA LEU A 8 -13.05 -4.37 -21.02
C LEU A 8 -12.73 -4.01 -19.56
N ILE A 9 -11.52 -4.31 -19.09
CA ILE A 9 -11.01 -3.96 -17.77
C ILE A 9 -10.10 -2.74 -17.92
N ALA A 10 -10.58 -1.57 -17.50
CA ALA A 10 -9.87 -0.30 -17.59
C ALA A 10 -8.95 -0.10 -16.39
N ASN A 11 -8.10 -1.08 -16.12
CA ASN A 11 -7.17 -1.08 -15.00
C ASN A 11 -6.01 -2.05 -15.24
N ARG A 12 -5.07 -2.14 -14.28
CA ARG A 12 -3.86 -2.96 -14.34
C ARG A 12 -3.63 -3.72 -13.03
N GLY A 13 -2.56 -4.52 -13.02
CA GLY A 13 -2.05 -5.16 -11.81
C GLY A 13 -3.04 -6.16 -11.19
N GLU A 14 -3.04 -6.22 -9.86
CA GLU A 14 -3.81 -7.25 -9.15
C GLU A 14 -5.31 -7.15 -9.37
N ILE A 15 -5.86 -5.91 -9.43
CA ILE A 15 -7.30 -5.74 -9.58
C ILE A 15 -7.77 -6.17 -10.97
N ALA A 16 -6.98 -5.95 -12.02
CA ALA A 16 -7.33 -6.45 -13.35
C ALA A 16 -7.31 -7.99 -13.39
N CYS A 17 -6.32 -8.62 -12.76
CA CYS A 17 -6.27 -10.08 -12.59
C CYS A 17 -7.47 -10.60 -11.79
N ARG A 18 -7.84 -9.88 -10.72
CA ARG A 18 -8.98 -10.21 -9.84
C ARG A 18 -10.31 -10.18 -10.62
N ILE A 19 -10.54 -9.13 -11.39
CA ILE A 19 -11.75 -8.98 -12.21
C ILE A 19 -11.79 -10.04 -13.31
N ALA A 20 -10.67 -10.26 -14.01
CA ALA A 20 -10.58 -11.26 -15.08
C ALA A 20 -10.88 -12.67 -14.58
N ARG A 21 -10.46 -13.03 -13.36
CA ARG A 21 -10.76 -14.32 -12.75
C ARG A 21 -12.27 -14.54 -12.59
N THR A 22 -12.96 -13.61 -11.94
CA THR A 22 -14.42 -13.71 -11.73
C THR A 22 -15.18 -13.65 -13.05
N ALA A 23 -14.83 -12.76 -13.98
CA ALA A 23 -15.44 -12.70 -15.29
C ALA A 23 -15.35 -14.06 -16.04
N ARG A 24 -14.18 -14.69 -16.00
CA ARG A 24 -13.93 -16.02 -16.59
C ARG A 24 -14.79 -17.11 -15.92
N GLU A 25 -14.89 -17.11 -14.59
CA GLU A 25 -15.74 -18.06 -13.84
C GLU A 25 -17.22 -17.90 -14.22
N MET A 26 -17.64 -16.68 -14.57
CA MET A 26 -19.00 -16.37 -15.06
C MET A 26 -19.18 -16.61 -16.56
N GLY A 27 -18.14 -17.01 -17.29
CA GLY A 27 -18.18 -17.21 -18.74
C GLY A 27 -18.20 -15.91 -19.55
N VAL A 28 -17.71 -14.80 -18.98
CA VAL A 28 -17.61 -13.48 -19.62
C VAL A 28 -16.18 -13.31 -20.14
N LEU A 29 -16.02 -13.03 -21.43
CA LEU A 29 -14.71 -12.74 -22.03
C LEU A 29 -14.18 -11.38 -21.55
N THR A 30 -12.86 -11.28 -21.48
CA THR A 30 -12.18 -10.09 -20.95
C THR A 30 -11.19 -9.50 -21.95
N VAL A 31 -11.17 -8.17 -22.03
CA VAL A 31 -10.15 -7.39 -22.74
C VAL A 31 -9.36 -6.59 -21.71
N ALA A 32 -8.06 -6.86 -21.60
CA ALA A 32 -7.15 -6.02 -20.82
C ALA A 32 -6.66 -4.84 -21.66
N VAL A 33 -6.35 -3.72 -21.00
CA VAL A 33 -5.59 -2.63 -21.58
C VAL A 33 -4.21 -2.58 -20.94
N TYR A 34 -3.18 -2.14 -21.70
CA TYR A 34 -1.83 -2.06 -21.18
C TYR A 34 -1.03 -0.91 -21.80
N SER A 35 -0.14 -0.34 -21.00
CA SER A 35 0.86 0.65 -21.42
C SER A 35 2.16 -0.03 -21.87
N ASP A 36 3.11 0.76 -22.39
CA ASP A 36 4.44 0.27 -22.75
C ASP A 36 5.13 -0.47 -21.58
N ALA A 37 5.00 0.05 -20.36
CA ALA A 37 5.60 -0.56 -19.16
C ALA A 37 4.95 -1.90 -18.76
N ASP A 38 3.70 -2.14 -19.16
CA ASP A 38 2.92 -3.31 -18.78
C ASP A 38 2.78 -4.36 -19.89
N ALA A 39 3.51 -4.24 -20.99
CA ALA A 39 3.36 -5.14 -22.16
C ALA A 39 3.47 -6.63 -21.81
N ASN A 40 4.26 -6.97 -20.80
CA ASN A 40 4.47 -8.34 -20.32
C ASN A 40 3.81 -8.61 -18.96
N ALA A 41 3.01 -7.68 -18.42
CA ALA A 41 2.43 -7.82 -17.08
C ALA A 41 1.45 -8.99 -16.97
N LEU A 42 1.27 -9.51 -15.75
CA LEU A 42 0.42 -10.66 -15.46
C LEU A 42 -1.02 -10.44 -15.92
N HIS A 43 -1.59 -9.25 -15.75
CA HIS A 43 -2.98 -8.96 -16.12
C HIS A 43 -3.22 -9.07 -17.63
N VAL A 44 -2.20 -8.76 -18.45
CA VAL A 44 -2.25 -8.95 -19.91
C VAL A 44 -2.36 -10.43 -20.26
N ALA A 45 -1.59 -11.27 -19.55
CA ALA A 45 -1.63 -12.72 -19.74
C ALA A 45 -2.90 -13.38 -19.16
N CYS A 46 -3.55 -12.73 -18.19
CA CYS A 46 -4.78 -13.24 -17.56
C CYS A 46 -6.04 -12.98 -18.37
N ALA A 47 -6.07 -11.99 -19.27
CA ALA A 47 -7.22 -11.66 -20.08
C ALA A 47 -7.29 -12.53 -21.36
N ASP A 48 -8.49 -12.59 -21.97
CA ASP A 48 -8.69 -13.32 -23.22
C ASP A 48 -8.12 -12.55 -24.43
N GLU A 49 -8.19 -11.20 -24.37
CA GLU A 49 -7.62 -10.28 -25.35
C GLU A 49 -6.91 -9.14 -24.62
N ALA A 50 -5.97 -8.47 -25.29
CA ALA A 50 -5.29 -7.30 -24.74
C ALA A 50 -5.07 -6.23 -25.81
N VAL A 51 -5.11 -4.95 -25.40
CA VAL A 51 -4.94 -3.78 -26.29
C VAL A 51 -3.92 -2.82 -25.68
N HIS A 52 -2.91 -2.46 -26.47
CA HIS A 52 -1.98 -1.40 -26.12
C HIS A 52 -2.65 -0.03 -26.20
N ILE A 53 -2.50 0.81 -25.18
CA ILE A 53 -3.20 2.11 -25.06
C ILE A 53 -2.28 3.33 -24.95
N GLY A 54 -0.95 3.15 -24.99
CA GLY A 54 -0.01 4.27 -24.98
C GLY A 54 1.24 4.08 -24.14
N GLY A 55 1.92 5.20 -23.88
CA GLY A 55 3.20 5.25 -23.15
C GLY A 55 3.10 4.81 -21.70
N ALA A 56 4.28 4.73 -21.05
CA ALA A 56 4.38 4.22 -19.67
C ALA A 56 3.71 5.13 -18.63
N GLN A 57 3.69 6.45 -18.85
CA GLN A 57 3.04 7.38 -17.92
C GLN A 57 1.52 7.17 -17.87
N PRO A 58 0.89 7.23 -16.68
CA PRO A 58 -0.57 7.11 -16.56
C PRO A 58 -1.35 8.09 -17.44
N SER A 59 -0.85 9.33 -17.58
CA SER A 59 -1.46 10.38 -18.43
C SER A 59 -1.42 10.06 -19.92
N GLU A 60 -0.52 9.18 -20.34
CA GLU A 60 -0.38 8.75 -21.74
C GLU A 60 -1.14 7.45 -22.04
N SER A 61 -1.65 6.77 -21.02
CA SER A 61 -2.26 5.44 -21.12
C SER A 61 -3.54 5.29 -20.26
N TYR A 62 -3.44 4.87 -19.02
CA TYR A 62 -4.58 4.52 -18.16
C TYR A 62 -5.51 5.69 -17.80
N LEU A 63 -5.09 6.94 -17.99
CA LEU A 63 -5.92 8.14 -17.84
C LEU A 63 -6.49 8.64 -19.19
N ARG A 64 -6.21 7.93 -20.29
CA ARG A 64 -6.72 8.23 -21.63
C ARG A 64 -8.07 7.52 -21.85
N GLY A 65 -9.15 8.10 -21.31
CA GLY A 65 -10.50 7.55 -21.42
C GLY A 65 -10.95 7.35 -22.88
N ASP A 66 -10.53 8.23 -23.77
CA ASP A 66 -10.78 8.14 -25.21
C ASP A 66 -10.18 6.86 -25.84
N MET A 67 -8.92 6.53 -25.49
CA MET A 67 -8.24 5.33 -25.97
C MET A 67 -8.87 4.06 -25.41
N ILE A 68 -9.29 4.09 -24.14
CA ILE A 68 -9.93 2.96 -23.46
C ILE A 68 -11.31 2.66 -24.11
N ILE A 69 -12.12 3.69 -24.35
CA ILE A 69 -13.43 3.54 -25.01
C ILE A 69 -13.25 3.01 -26.43
N HIS A 70 -12.28 3.55 -27.17
CA HIS A 70 -11.98 3.08 -28.53
C HIS A 70 -11.58 1.59 -28.54
N ALA A 71 -10.70 1.18 -27.61
CA ALA A 71 -10.30 -0.21 -27.45
C ALA A 71 -11.50 -1.13 -27.12
N ALA A 72 -12.45 -0.67 -26.30
CA ALA A 72 -13.66 -1.42 -25.96
C ALA A 72 -14.54 -1.65 -27.19
N LEU A 73 -14.79 -0.60 -27.95
CA LEU A 73 -15.59 -0.66 -29.19
C LEU A 73 -14.94 -1.55 -30.25
N ASP A 74 -13.64 -1.39 -30.48
CA ASP A 74 -12.89 -2.19 -31.47
C ASP A 74 -12.90 -3.69 -31.17
N ARG A 75 -12.89 -4.04 -29.87
CA ARG A 75 -12.92 -5.44 -29.43
C ARG A 75 -14.34 -5.98 -29.21
N GLY A 76 -15.36 -5.16 -29.42
CA GLY A 76 -16.75 -5.53 -29.24
C GLY A 76 -17.08 -5.85 -27.76
N ALA A 77 -16.45 -5.16 -26.82
CA ALA A 77 -16.86 -5.21 -25.43
C ALA A 77 -18.22 -4.49 -25.26
N GLU A 78 -19.05 -4.98 -24.35
CA GLU A 78 -20.38 -4.45 -24.06
C GLU A 78 -20.36 -3.52 -22.84
N ALA A 79 -19.33 -3.67 -21.98
CA ALA A 79 -19.18 -2.89 -20.76
C ALA A 79 -17.70 -2.66 -20.40
N ILE A 80 -17.45 -1.66 -19.54
CA ILE A 80 -16.14 -1.32 -19.02
C ILE A 80 -16.17 -1.44 -17.50
N HIS A 81 -15.26 -2.26 -16.94
CA HIS A 81 -15.01 -2.33 -15.50
C HIS A 81 -13.80 -1.46 -15.15
N PRO A 82 -13.97 -0.41 -14.35
CA PRO A 82 -12.86 0.53 -14.04
C PRO A 82 -11.90 0.02 -12.96
N GLY A 83 -12.26 -1.01 -12.20
CA GLY A 83 -11.51 -1.41 -11.00
C GLY A 83 -11.57 -0.34 -9.91
N TYR A 84 -10.38 0.08 -9.44
CA TYR A 84 -10.20 1.21 -8.52
C TYR A 84 -9.02 2.08 -8.96
N GLY A 85 -8.96 3.35 -8.50
CA GLY A 85 -7.98 4.33 -8.98
C GLY A 85 -8.21 4.73 -10.45
N PHE A 86 -7.24 5.38 -11.06
CA PHE A 86 -7.32 5.91 -12.43
C PHE A 86 -8.65 6.63 -12.72
N LEU A 87 -9.47 6.09 -13.62
CA LEU A 87 -10.74 6.68 -14.06
C LEU A 87 -11.97 6.16 -13.30
N SER A 88 -11.80 5.34 -12.26
CA SER A 88 -12.92 4.69 -11.56
C SER A 88 -13.88 5.67 -10.87
N GLU A 89 -13.40 6.85 -10.48
CA GLU A 89 -14.19 7.91 -9.83
C GLU A 89 -14.24 9.19 -10.70
N ASN A 90 -14.10 9.03 -12.03
CA ASN A 90 -14.16 10.15 -12.97
C ASN A 90 -15.56 10.22 -13.63
N PRO A 91 -16.40 11.21 -13.28
CA PRO A 91 -17.76 11.28 -13.80
C PRO A 91 -17.81 11.58 -15.30
N ASP A 92 -16.85 12.32 -15.86
CA ASP A 92 -16.81 12.64 -17.29
C ASP A 92 -16.47 11.38 -18.11
N PHE A 93 -15.67 10.46 -17.53
CA PHE A 93 -15.40 9.16 -18.16
C PHE A 93 -16.66 8.28 -18.18
N VAL A 94 -17.45 8.26 -17.10
CA VAL A 94 -18.73 7.54 -17.06
C VAL A 94 -19.65 8.03 -18.19
N GLU A 95 -19.84 9.35 -18.29
CA GLU A 95 -20.69 9.96 -19.34
C GLU A 95 -20.17 9.62 -20.75
N ALA A 96 -18.86 9.64 -20.98
CA ALA A 96 -18.25 9.28 -22.25
C ALA A 96 -18.46 7.80 -22.60
N VAL A 97 -18.36 6.89 -21.64
CA VAL A 97 -18.64 5.45 -21.81
C VAL A 97 -20.10 5.22 -22.21
N GLU A 98 -21.02 5.83 -21.48
CA GLU A 98 -22.48 5.73 -21.78
C GLU A 98 -22.85 6.35 -23.11
N ALA A 99 -22.28 7.51 -23.44
CA ALA A 99 -22.48 8.17 -24.74
C ALA A 99 -21.95 7.31 -25.92
N ALA A 100 -20.94 6.46 -25.68
CA ALA A 100 -20.43 5.50 -26.66
C ALA A 100 -21.33 4.24 -26.81
N GLY A 101 -22.40 4.13 -26.00
CA GLY A 101 -23.32 2.98 -26.03
C GLY A 101 -22.78 1.77 -25.22
N LEU A 102 -21.78 1.97 -24.37
CA LEU A 102 -21.22 0.96 -23.48
C LEU A 102 -21.80 1.10 -22.07
N THR A 103 -21.80 0.02 -21.29
CA THR A 103 -22.20 0.06 -19.88
C THR A 103 -20.97 0.33 -19.01
N PHE A 104 -21.03 1.34 -18.14
CA PHE A 104 -20.03 1.51 -17.07
C PHE A 104 -20.39 0.58 -15.90
N ILE A 105 -19.46 -0.28 -15.47
CA ILE A 105 -19.68 -1.20 -14.34
C ILE A 105 -19.30 -0.48 -13.05
N GLY A 106 -20.24 0.29 -12.51
CA GLY A 106 -20.06 1.15 -11.36
C GLY A 106 -21.24 2.09 -11.14
N PRO A 107 -21.07 3.13 -10.32
CA PRO A 107 -22.10 4.15 -10.08
C PRO A 107 -22.29 5.10 -11.27
N SER A 108 -23.39 5.84 -11.24
CA SER A 108 -23.67 6.92 -12.20
C SER A 108 -22.71 8.10 -12.01
N SER A 109 -22.56 8.91 -13.06
CA SER A 109 -21.80 10.16 -13.00
C SER A 109 -22.33 11.12 -11.92
N ASP A 110 -23.65 11.19 -11.73
CA ASP A 110 -24.29 12.00 -10.69
C ASP A 110 -23.89 11.55 -9.27
N ALA A 111 -23.88 10.25 -9.00
CA ALA A 111 -23.47 9.71 -7.72
C ALA A 111 -22.00 10.01 -7.41
N ILE A 112 -21.11 9.91 -8.41
CA ILE A 112 -19.70 10.28 -8.28
C ILE A 112 -19.56 11.78 -8.01
N ARG A 113 -20.24 12.65 -8.76
CA ARG A 113 -20.20 14.11 -8.56
C ARG A 113 -20.71 14.51 -7.17
N ALA A 114 -21.78 13.87 -6.69
CA ALA A 114 -22.35 14.15 -5.37
C ALA A 114 -21.37 13.88 -4.23
N MET A 115 -20.47 12.90 -4.38
CA MET A 115 -19.47 12.54 -3.37
C MET A 115 -18.09 13.15 -3.63
N GLY A 116 -17.84 13.70 -4.81
CA GLY A 116 -16.54 14.26 -5.21
C GLY A 116 -16.14 15.55 -4.49
N LEU A 117 -17.10 16.32 -3.99
CA LEU A 117 -16.85 17.55 -3.23
C LEU A 117 -17.16 17.33 -1.75
N LYS A 118 -16.14 17.36 -0.89
CA LYS A 118 -16.25 17.01 0.55
C LYS A 118 -17.32 17.79 1.29
N ASP A 119 -17.43 19.10 1.02
CA ASP A 119 -18.41 19.96 1.69
C ASP A 119 -19.85 19.65 1.25
N ALA A 120 -20.05 19.49 -0.06
CA ALA A 120 -21.34 19.11 -0.61
C ALA A 120 -21.78 17.71 -0.15
N ALA A 121 -20.84 16.77 -0.11
CA ALA A 121 -21.08 15.42 0.38
C ALA A 121 -21.50 15.43 1.86
N LYS A 122 -20.80 16.18 2.73
CA LYS A 122 -21.17 16.32 4.15
C LYS A 122 -22.55 16.91 4.33
N ALA A 123 -22.86 18.01 3.63
CA ALA A 123 -24.18 18.63 3.70
C ALA A 123 -25.31 17.68 3.24
N LEU A 124 -25.05 16.91 2.19
CA LEU A 124 -26.00 15.91 1.70
C LEU A 124 -26.17 14.77 2.72
N MET A 125 -25.09 14.31 3.35
CA MET A 125 -25.14 13.27 4.37
C MET A 125 -25.91 13.72 5.62
N GLU A 126 -25.69 14.96 6.07
CA GLU A 126 -26.44 15.54 7.19
C GLU A 126 -27.94 15.60 6.88
N GLN A 127 -28.32 16.04 5.67
CA GLN A 127 -29.72 16.03 5.21
C GLN A 127 -30.31 14.62 5.15
N ALA A 128 -29.51 13.62 4.81
CA ALA A 128 -29.89 12.22 4.81
C ALA A 128 -29.95 11.58 6.21
N GLY A 129 -29.60 12.33 7.27
CA GLY A 129 -29.57 11.83 8.65
C GLY A 129 -28.36 10.96 8.98
N VAL A 130 -27.30 11.03 8.17
CA VAL A 130 -26.00 10.37 8.44
C VAL A 130 -25.18 11.24 9.38
N PRO A 131 -24.65 10.74 10.52
CA PRO A 131 -23.85 11.53 11.43
C PRO A 131 -22.60 12.11 10.74
N VAL A 132 -22.38 13.42 10.86
CA VAL A 132 -21.15 14.10 10.39
C VAL A 132 -20.36 14.62 11.56
N VAL A 133 -19.02 14.75 11.42
CA VAL A 133 -18.17 15.27 12.51
C VAL A 133 -18.70 16.64 12.95
N PRO A 134 -19.00 16.83 14.26
CA PRO A 134 -19.43 18.13 14.76
C PRO A 134 -18.43 19.22 14.39
N GLY A 135 -18.89 20.25 13.72
CA GLY A 135 -17.99 21.24 13.17
C GLY A 135 -18.72 22.46 12.66
N TYR A 136 -17.94 23.45 12.25
CA TYR A 136 -18.39 24.64 11.57
C TYR A 136 -17.86 24.66 10.13
N HIS A 137 -18.78 24.71 9.17
CA HIS A 137 -18.51 24.68 7.72
C HIS A 137 -19.17 25.89 7.03
N GLY A 138 -19.53 26.92 7.78
CA GLY A 138 -20.26 28.07 7.27
C GLY A 138 -19.37 29.09 6.53
N SER A 139 -20.06 30.00 5.81
CA SER A 139 -19.41 31.08 5.06
C SER A 139 -18.94 32.26 5.90
N ASP A 140 -19.36 32.36 7.17
CA ASP A 140 -18.85 33.41 8.08
C ASP A 140 -17.46 33.02 8.58
N GLN A 141 -16.46 33.69 8.05
CA GLN A 141 -15.05 33.47 8.34
C GLN A 141 -14.48 34.49 9.38
N GLY A 142 -15.35 35.19 10.10
CA GLY A 142 -14.95 36.13 11.15
C GLY A 142 -14.27 35.42 12.33
N ASP A 143 -13.16 35.95 12.84
CA ASP A 143 -12.36 35.30 13.90
C ASP A 143 -13.15 35.08 15.19
N GLU A 144 -13.99 36.07 15.58
CA GLU A 144 -14.86 35.93 16.76
C GLU A 144 -15.91 34.84 16.58
N HIS A 145 -16.48 34.72 15.37
CA HIS A 145 -17.46 33.70 15.04
C HIS A 145 -16.83 32.29 15.07
N LEU A 146 -15.66 32.12 14.45
CA LEU A 146 -14.94 30.85 14.44
C LEU A 146 -14.49 30.44 15.84
N ARG A 147 -14.08 31.38 16.70
CA ARG A 147 -13.74 31.10 18.09
C ARG A 147 -14.98 30.64 18.90
N ALA A 148 -16.12 31.30 18.69
CA ALA A 148 -17.38 30.88 19.32
C ALA A 148 -17.77 29.47 18.87
N ALA A 149 -17.72 29.19 17.56
CA ALA A 149 -17.98 27.87 17.01
C ALA A 149 -17.06 26.79 17.61
N ALA A 150 -15.75 27.06 17.72
CA ALA A 150 -14.80 26.15 18.35
C ALA A 150 -15.15 25.87 19.83
N SER A 151 -15.62 26.88 20.54
CA SER A 151 -16.06 26.73 21.96
C SER A 151 -17.34 25.91 22.08
N ASP A 152 -18.28 26.06 21.15
CA ASP A 152 -19.53 25.29 21.11
C ASP A 152 -19.27 23.83 20.75
N ILE A 153 -18.33 23.54 19.82
CA ILE A 153 -17.87 22.18 19.44
C ILE A 153 -17.16 21.53 20.64
N GLY A 154 -16.44 22.32 21.44
CA GLY A 154 -15.65 21.87 22.59
C GLY A 154 -14.28 21.33 22.17
N TYR A 155 -13.25 21.79 22.89
CA TYR A 155 -11.86 21.39 22.65
C TYR A 155 -11.57 19.93 23.04
N PRO A 156 -10.59 19.28 22.42
CA PRO A 156 -9.76 19.77 21.31
C PRO A 156 -10.53 19.90 20.00
N VAL A 157 -10.13 20.89 19.18
CA VAL A 157 -10.67 21.10 17.83
C VAL A 157 -9.56 21.04 16.79
N LEU A 158 -9.93 20.81 15.54
CA LEU A 158 -9.05 20.82 14.40
C LEU A 158 -9.49 21.94 13.44
N ILE A 159 -8.60 22.89 13.19
CA ILE A 159 -8.77 23.89 12.15
C ILE A 159 -8.23 23.32 10.86
N LYS A 160 -8.99 23.37 9.76
CA LYS A 160 -8.60 22.83 8.44
C LYS A 160 -8.83 23.87 7.35
N ALA A 161 -7.94 23.95 6.35
CA ALA A 161 -8.20 24.70 5.14
C ALA A 161 -9.36 24.08 4.33
N VAL A 162 -10.30 24.90 3.85
CA VAL A 162 -11.43 24.44 3.00
C VAL A 162 -10.91 23.88 1.69
N ALA A 163 -9.93 24.51 1.06
CA ALA A 163 -9.35 24.11 -0.21
C ALA A 163 -8.21 23.09 -0.08
N GLY A 164 -7.99 22.51 1.11
CA GLY A 164 -6.80 21.71 1.42
C GLY A 164 -6.96 20.21 1.25
N GLY A 165 -5.82 19.54 1.01
CA GLY A 165 -5.67 18.08 1.01
C GLY A 165 -4.31 17.66 1.57
N GLY A 166 -4.13 16.36 1.90
CA GLY A 166 -2.85 15.81 2.33
C GLY A 166 -2.31 16.35 3.67
N GLY A 167 -3.17 16.86 4.55
CA GLY A 167 -2.78 17.33 5.89
C GLY A 167 -2.22 18.75 5.94
N LYS A 168 -2.05 19.44 4.82
CA LYS A 168 -1.61 20.85 4.77
C LYS A 168 -2.74 21.79 5.22
N GLY A 169 -2.39 22.85 5.97
CA GLY A 169 -3.37 23.79 6.51
C GLY A 169 -4.20 23.25 7.67
N MET A 170 -3.75 22.19 8.35
CA MET A 170 -4.41 21.65 9.53
C MET A 170 -3.67 22.04 10.81
N ARG A 171 -4.43 22.47 11.84
CA ARG A 171 -3.91 22.81 13.16
C ARG A 171 -4.82 22.25 14.24
N ARG A 172 -4.27 21.39 15.07
CA ARG A 172 -4.93 20.93 16.30
C ARG A 172 -4.82 22.01 17.37
N VAL A 173 -5.92 22.28 18.07
CA VAL A 173 -5.99 23.22 19.18
C VAL A 173 -6.58 22.49 20.39
N ASP A 174 -5.77 22.33 21.43
CA ASP A 174 -6.16 21.68 22.67
C ASP A 174 -6.72 22.66 23.71
N ASP A 175 -6.20 23.87 23.74
CA ASP A 175 -6.58 24.92 24.69
C ASP A 175 -7.17 26.13 23.94
N PRO A 176 -8.31 26.67 24.40
CA PRO A 176 -8.93 27.87 23.81
C PRO A 176 -7.99 29.07 23.65
N ARG A 177 -6.97 29.20 24.50
CA ARG A 177 -5.99 30.31 24.48
C ARG A 177 -5.09 30.29 23.25
N ASP A 178 -4.90 29.12 22.64
CA ASP A 178 -4.03 28.92 21.48
C ASP A 178 -4.78 29.08 20.15
N PHE A 179 -6.12 29.23 20.20
CA PHE A 179 -6.98 29.20 19.02
C PHE A 179 -6.62 30.26 17.99
N ASP A 180 -6.42 31.53 18.42
CA ASP A 180 -6.18 32.62 17.49
C ASP A 180 -4.86 32.51 16.76
N GLN A 181 -3.81 32.06 17.45
CA GLN A 181 -2.52 31.80 16.85
C GLN A 181 -2.58 30.64 15.83
N ALA A 182 -3.26 29.59 16.19
CA ALA A 182 -3.46 28.44 15.32
C ALA A 182 -4.31 28.78 14.09
N LEU A 183 -5.36 29.58 14.25
CA LEU A 183 -6.21 30.08 13.17
C LEU A 183 -5.41 30.92 12.18
N ALA A 184 -4.63 31.91 12.69
CA ALA A 184 -3.80 32.73 11.83
C ALA A 184 -2.75 31.93 11.05
N SER A 185 -2.13 30.93 11.70
CA SER A 185 -1.18 30.01 11.07
C SER A 185 -1.83 29.15 10.00
N ALA A 186 -3.00 28.57 10.28
CA ALA A 186 -3.73 27.72 9.32
C ALA A 186 -4.14 28.52 8.06
N ARG A 187 -4.65 29.73 8.25
CA ARG A 187 -5.02 30.63 7.15
C ARG A 187 -3.84 31.06 6.29
N ALA A 188 -2.71 31.40 6.91
CA ALA A 188 -1.51 31.80 6.19
C ALA A 188 -0.99 30.65 5.29
N GLU A 189 -0.98 29.44 5.83
CA GLU A 189 -0.59 28.24 5.07
C GLU A 189 -1.60 27.94 3.97
N ALA A 190 -2.92 28.01 4.25
CA ALA A 190 -3.97 27.78 3.29
C ALA A 190 -3.91 28.79 2.12
N GLN A 191 -3.71 30.07 2.43
CA GLN A 191 -3.55 31.12 1.41
C GLN A 191 -2.31 30.89 0.55
N SER A 192 -1.19 30.50 1.17
CA SER A 192 0.06 30.26 0.44
C SER A 192 0.00 29.01 -0.44
N ALA A 193 -0.59 27.92 0.07
CA ALA A 193 -0.60 26.62 -0.62
C ALA A 193 -1.74 26.48 -1.64
N PHE A 194 -2.90 27.12 -1.37
CA PHE A 194 -4.14 26.87 -2.14
C PHE A 194 -4.81 28.14 -2.68
N GLY A 195 -4.27 29.32 -2.35
CA GLY A 195 -4.85 30.59 -2.78
C GLY A 195 -6.18 30.97 -2.10
N ASN A 196 -6.61 30.21 -1.08
CA ASN A 196 -7.83 30.44 -0.31
C ASN A 196 -7.53 30.32 1.19
N ALA A 197 -7.87 31.36 1.97
CA ALA A 197 -7.65 31.42 3.41
C ALA A 197 -8.83 30.89 4.25
N ASP A 198 -9.93 30.48 3.63
CA ASP A 198 -11.10 29.97 4.34
C ASP A 198 -10.78 28.67 5.06
N VAL A 199 -11.29 28.58 6.30
CA VAL A 199 -11.08 27.41 7.16
C VAL A 199 -12.42 26.86 7.66
N LEU A 200 -12.40 25.60 8.00
CA LEU A 200 -13.45 24.91 8.73
C LEU A 200 -12.89 24.48 10.10
N ILE A 201 -13.78 24.28 11.07
CA ILE A 201 -13.42 23.82 12.41
C ILE A 201 -14.20 22.55 12.68
N GLU A 202 -13.49 21.51 13.12
CA GLU A 202 -14.09 20.22 13.46
C GLU A 202 -13.65 19.75 14.85
N LYS A 203 -14.47 18.95 15.49
CA LYS A 203 -14.11 18.21 16.71
C LYS A 203 -12.89 17.33 16.42
N TYR A 204 -11.84 17.45 17.24
CA TYR A 204 -10.71 16.53 17.18
C TYR A 204 -11.01 15.25 17.96
N ILE A 205 -10.88 14.10 17.29
CA ILE A 205 -11.09 12.79 17.89
C ILE A 205 -9.77 12.29 18.48
N LEU A 206 -9.74 11.98 19.78
CA LEU A 206 -8.49 11.69 20.51
C LEU A 206 -7.92 10.30 20.22
N SER A 207 -8.75 9.30 20.04
CA SER A 207 -8.37 7.92 19.70
C SER A 207 -9.10 7.49 18.44
N PRO A 208 -8.75 8.09 17.28
CA PRO A 208 -9.50 7.87 16.06
C PRO A 208 -9.27 6.46 15.53
N ARG A 209 -10.37 5.78 15.23
CA ARG A 209 -10.37 4.57 14.43
C ARG A 209 -10.98 4.88 13.07
N HIS A 210 -10.44 4.26 12.05
CA HIS A 210 -10.97 4.31 10.70
C HIS A 210 -11.77 3.04 10.46
N ILE A 211 -13.08 3.14 10.59
CA ILE A 211 -14.01 2.04 10.34
C ILE A 211 -14.87 2.40 9.15
N GLU A 212 -15.00 1.48 8.23
CA GLU A 212 -15.75 1.69 7.00
C GLU A 212 -16.79 0.58 6.80
N VAL A 213 -17.82 0.88 6.05
CA VAL A 213 -18.91 -0.06 5.77
C VAL A 213 -19.00 -0.31 4.27
N GLN A 214 -18.87 -1.58 3.87
CA GLN A 214 -19.10 -1.99 2.50
C GLN A 214 -20.58 -1.86 2.18
N VAL A 215 -20.94 -1.05 1.19
CA VAL A 215 -22.30 -0.98 0.66
C VAL A 215 -22.37 -1.57 -0.75
N PHE A 216 -23.57 -2.00 -1.12
CA PHE A 216 -23.87 -2.44 -2.47
C PHE A 216 -25.27 -1.98 -2.85
N GLY A 217 -25.40 -1.29 -3.99
CA GLY A 217 -26.67 -0.73 -4.47
C GLY A 217 -27.02 -1.20 -5.88
N ASP A 218 -28.29 -1.10 -6.25
CA ASP A 218 -28.80 -1.33 -7.61
C ASP A 218 -29.39 -0.06 -8.27
N GLY A 219 -29.14 1.11 -7.65
CA GLY A 219 -29.68 2.39 -8.08
C GLY A 219 -31.03 2.74 -7.45
N SER A 220 -31.77 1.76 -6.93
CA SER A 220 -33.09 1.92 -6.28
C SER A 220 -33.05 1.58 -4.80
N ASP A 221 -32.29 0.56 -4.43
CA ASP A 221 -32.09 0.10 -3.07
C ASP A 221 -30.62 -0.18 -2.80
N ALA A 222 -30.25 -0.26 -1.51
CA ALA A 222 -28.89 -0.55 -1.09
C ALA A 222 -28.89 -1.41 0.18
N ILE A 223 -27.87 -2.26 0.30
CA ILE A 223 -27.57 -3.09 1.47
C ILE A 223 -26.13 -2.88 1.90
N HIS A 224 -25.81 -3.28 3.13
CA HIS A 224 -24.42 -3.28 3.61
C HIS A 224 -23.90 -4.70 3.85
N LEU A 225 -22.60 -4.90 3.58
CA LEU A 225 -21.89 -6.15 3.80
C LEU A 225 -20.95 -6.05 4.99
N PHE A 226 -21.42 -5.39 6.03
CA PHE A 226 -20.75 -5.17 7.29
C PHE A 226 -19.53 -4.23 7.20
N GLU A 227 -18.85 -4.09 8.34
CA GLU A 227 -17.76 -3.16 8.52
C GLU A 227 -16.40 -3.82 8.38
N ARG A 228 -15.41 -2.97 8.06
CA ARG A 228 -13.97 -3.23 8.12
C ARG A 228 -13.31 -2.21 9.03
N ASP A 229 -12.27 -2.60 9.74
CA ASP A 229 -11.35 -1.68 10.41
C ASP A 229 -10.10 -1.48 9.56
N CYS A 230 -9.81 -0.23 9.25
CA CYS A 230 -8.67 0.20 8.45
C CYS A 230 -7.78 1.18 9.23
N SER A 231 -7.76 1.07 10.56
CA SER A 231 -7.00 1.97 11.43
C SER A 231 -5.50 1.81 11.31
N LEU A 232 -5.01 0.62 10.90
CA LEU A 232 -3.59 0.42 10.65
C LEU A 232 -3.19 1.06 9.31
N GLN A 233 -2.79 2.31 9.40
CA GLN A 233 -2.44 3.13 8.24
C GLN A 233 -1.15 3.92 8.48
N ARG A 234 -0.48 4.28 7.41
CA ARG A 234 0.72 5.10 7.37
C ARG A 234 0.50 6.27 6.40
N ARG A 235 0.64 7.52 6.88
CA ARG A 235 0.42 8.71 6.05
C ARG A 235 -0.87 8.64 5.23
N HIS A 236 -1.96 8.17 5.88
CA HIS A 236 -3.28 7.93 5.28
C HIS A 236 -3.37 6.77 4.27
N GLN A 237 -2.32 5.95 4.13
CA GLN A 237 -2.33 4.73 3.34
C GLN A 237 -2.59 3.53 4.25
N LYS A 238 -3.63 2.76 3.97
CA LYS A 238 -3.99 1.54 4.69
C LYS A 238 -2.90 0.47 4.49
N VAL A 239 -2.59 -0.29 5.53
CA VAL A 239 -1.51 -1.29 5.56
C VAL A 239 -2.03 -2.69 5.86
N ILE A 240 -2.85 -2.81 6.91
CA ILE A 240 -3.60 -4.03 7.24
C ILE A 240 -5.05 -3.64 7.50
N GLU A 241 -5.97 -4.38 6.91
CA GLU A 241 -7.41 -4.25 7.10
C GLU A 241 -7.97 -5.53 7.71
N GLU A 242 -8.97 -5.39 8.59
CA GLU A 242 -9.65 -6.52 9.18
C GLU A 242 -11.18 -6.40 9.13
N ALA A 243 -11.84 -7.54 9.04
CA ALA A 243 -13.29 -7.65 9.12
C ALA A 243 -13.68 -8.89 9.95
N PRO A 244 -14.66 -8.72 10.87
CA PRO A 244 -15.27 -7.49 11.34
C PRO A 244 -14.33 -6.67 12.24
N ALA A 245 -14.63 -5.40 12.46
CA ALA A 245 -13.83 -4.51 13.31
C ALA A 245 -13.78 -5.01 14.77
N PRO A 246 -12.61 -4.99 15.44
CA PRO A 246 -12.49 -5.42 16.83
C PRO A 246 -13.31 -4.52 17.77
N GLY A 247 -13.98 -5.14 18.75
CA GLY A 247 -14.83 -4.45 19.70
C GLY A 247 -16.19 -3.97 19.16
N MET A 248 -16.53 -4.31 17.91
CA MET A 248 -17.82 -3.94 17.31
C MET A 248 -18.97 -4.71 17.94
N THR A 249 -19.89 -3.97 18.55
CA THR A 249 -21.14 -4.53 19.08
C THR A 249 -22.23 -4.62 18.01
N GLN A 250 -23.26 -5.42 18.24
CA GLN A 250 -24.37 -5.54 17.30
C GLN A 250 -25.12 -4.22 17.10
N ASP A 251 -25.29 -3.42 18.16
CA ASP A 251 -25.99 -2.14 18.11
C ASP A 251 -25.20 -1.10 17.31
N VAL A 252 -23.88 -1.01 17.52
CA VAL A 252 -23.01 -0.10 16.77
C VAL A 252 -22.96 -0.52 15.30
N ARG A 253 -22.82 -1.81 15.01
CA ARG A 253 -22.87 -2.35 13.65
C ARG A 253 -24.16 -2.02 12.94
N ALA A 254 -25.30 -2.18 13.62
CA ALA A 254 -26.60 -1.85 13.06
C ALA A 254 -26.72 -0.35 12.77
N ALA A 255 -26.27 0.52 13.69
CA ALA A 255 -26.31 1.96 13.52
C ALA A 255 -25.41 2.44 12.35
N MET A 256 -24.17 1.96 12.29
CA MET A 256 -23.23 2.29 11.21
C MET A 256 -23.70 1.73 9.87
N GLY A 257 -24.17 0.47 9.84
CA GLY A 257 -24.72 -0.14 8.63
C GLY A 257 -25.94 0.62 8.09
N GLN A 258 -26.85 1.04 8.98
CA GLN A 258 -27.99 1.87 8.60
C GLN A 258 -27.54 3.23 8.03
N ALA A 259 -26.60 3.91 8.67
CA ALA A 259 -26.06 5.18 8.20
C ALA A 259 -25.42 5.04 6.80
N ALA A 260 -24.66 3.97 6.57
CA ALA A 260 -24.05 3.69 5.29
C ALA A 260 -25.07 3.39 4.18
N VAL A 261 -26.12 2.62 4.50
CA VAL A 261 -27.23 2.36 3.55
C VAL A 261 -28.00 3.65 3.24
N GLN A 262 -28.22 4.51 4.23
CA GLN A 262 -28.87 5.82 4.01
C GLN A 262 -28.01 6.70 3.09
N ALA A 263 -26.69 6.74 3.30
CA ALA A 263 -25.76 7.45 2.43
C ALA A 263 -25.86 6.98 0.98
N ALA A 264 -25.80 5.66 0.74
CA ALA A 264 -25.90 5.07 -0.58
C ALA A 264 -27.27 5.37 -1.26
N LYS A 265 -28.36 5.24 -0.52
CA LYS A 265 -29.72 5.54 -1.03
C LYS A 265 -29.92 7.01 -1.38
N ALA A 266 -29.32 7.93 -0.59
CA ALA A 266 -29.45 9.37 -0.84
C ALA A 266 -28.92 9.82 -2.21
N ILE A 267 -27.99 9.05 -2.79
CA ILE A 267 -27.39 9.33 -4.09
C ILE A 267 -27.79 8.33 -5.19
N GLY A 268 -28.77 7.44 -4.92
CA GLY A 268 -29.17 6.41 -5.87
C GLY A 268 -28.00 5.51 -6.31
N TYR A 269 -27.18 5.08 -5.34
CA TYR A 269 -25.93 4.39 -5.62
C TYR A 269 -26.11 3.04 -6.28
N GLN A 270 -25.27 2.74 -7.29
CA GLN A 270 -25.24 1.47 -8.00
C GLN A 270 -23.83 0.85 -7.93
N GLY A 271 -23.76 -0.46 -7.72
CA GLY A 271 -22.51 -1.21 -7.62
C GLY A 271 -21.94 -1.26 -6.21
N ALA A 272 -20.67 -1.66 -6.11
CA ALA A 272 -19.92 -1.73 -4.87
C ALA A 272 -19.37 -0.35 -4.48
N GLY A 273 -19.60 0.08 -3.26
CA GLY A 273 -19.05 1.31 -2.69
C GLY A 273 -18.74 1.15 -1.21
N THR A 274 -18.06 2.12 -0.64
CA THR A 274 -17.67 2.09 0.75
C THR A 274 -17.92 3.44 1.41
N VAL A 275 -18.59 3.42 2.55
CA VAL A 275 -18.79 4.62 3.38
C VAL A 275 -17.80 4.57 4.53
N GLU A 276 -16.91 5.55 4.58
CA GLU A 276 -15.85 5.66 5.58
C GLU A 276 -16.29 6.54 6.75
N PHE A 277 -16.00 6.06 7.97
CA PHE A 277 -16.32 6.76 9.22
C PHE A 277 -15.06 6.92 10.07
N ILE A 278 -14.91 8.11 10.67
CA ILE A 278 -14.05 8.28 11.83
C ILE A 278 -14.85 7.90 13.08
N VAL A 279 -14.24 7.07 13.93
CA VAL A 279 -14.90 6.54 15.13
C VAL A 279 -14.05 6.86 16.36
N ASP A 280 -14.68 7.33 17.42
CA ASP A 280 -14.03 7.55 18.72
C ASP A 280 -13.86 6.23 19.46
N GLY A 281 -12.60 5.77 19.56
CA GLY A 281 -12.21 4.55 20.28
C GLY A 281 -11.93 4.74 21.77
N SER A 282 -11.99 5.97 22.31
CA SER A 282 -11.53 6.30 23.67
C SER A 282 -12.24 5.50 24.79
N ASN A 283 -13.52 5.19 24.61
CA ASN A 283 -14.34 4.50 25.58
C ASN A 283 -15.06 3.28 24.97
N GLY A 284 -14.40 2.60 24.05
CA GLY A 284 -15.03 1.57 23.23
C GLY A 284 -15.92 2.15 22.13
N LEU A 285 -16.43 1.29 21.26
CA LEU A 285 -17.28 1.71 20.15
C LEU A 285 -18.70 1.98 20.65
N ARG A 286 -19.27 3.13 20.24
CA ARG A 286 -20.60 3.60 20.68
C ARG A 286 -21.45 4.02 19.48
N THR A 287 -22.76 3.94 19.63
CA THR A 287 -23.73 4.34 18.58
C THR A 287 -23.77 5.86 18.33
N ASP A 288 -23.25 6.67 19.24
CA ASP A 288 -23.12 8.13 19.15
C ASP A 288 -21.69 8.61 18.90
N GLY A 289 -20.73 7.69 18.67
CA GLY A 289 -19.31 7.98 18.57
C GLY A 289 -18.71 7.69 17.20
N PHE A 290 -19.48 7.79 16.10
CA PHE A 290 -18.99 7.64 14.74
C PHE A 290 -19.56 8.72 13.82
N TRP A 291 -18.76 9.14 12.83
CA TRP A 291 -19.10 10.24 11.93
C TRP A 291 -18.59 9.98 10.52
N PHE A 292 -19.39 10.36 9.54
CA PHE A 292 -19.05 10.27 8.13
C PHE A 292 -17.77 11.05 7.79
N MET A 293 -16.88 10.42 7.05
CA MET A 293 -15.69 11.05 6.47
C MET A 293 -15.86 11.29 4.98
N GLU A 294 -16.05 10.22 4.24
CA GLU A 294 -16.21 10.24 2.79
C GLU A 294 -16.87 8.94 2.32
N MET A 295 -17.32 8.93 1.07
CA MET A 295 -17.75 7.72 0.40
C MET A 295 -16.90 7.48 -0.84
N ASN A 296 -16.26 6.32 -0.88
CA ASN A 296 -15.56 5.87 -2.07
C ASN A 296 -16.55 5.22 -3.02
N THR A 297 -16.75 5.87 -4.19
CA THR A 297 -17.75 5.48 -5.18
C THR A 297 -17.20 4.44 -6.16
N ARG A 298 -16.54 3.43 -5.64
CA ARG A 298 -15.88 2.35 -6.39
C ARG A 298 -15.70 1.10 -5.52
N LEU A 299 -15.29 0.01 -6.16
CA LEU A 299 -14.76 -1.14 -5.42
C LEU A 299 -13.49 -0.74 -4.67
N GLN A 300 -13.36 -1.13 -3.41
CA GLN A 300 -12.18 -0.86 -2.58
C GLN A 300 -11.10 -1.92 -2.76
N VAL A 301 -9.85 -1.55 -2.46
CA VAL A 301 -8.70 -2.48 -2.46
C VAL A 301 -8.99 -3.64 -1.51
N GLU A 302 -9.44 -3.33 -0.31
CA GLU A 302 -9.69 -4.22 0.83
C GLU A 302 -11.04 -4.97 0.80
N HIS A 303 -11.75 -4.96 -0.36
CA HIS A 303 -12.99 -5.73 -0.51
C HIS A 303 -12.87 -7.22 -0.18
N PRO A 304 -11.70 -7.88 -0.35
CA PRO A 304 -11.54 -9.31 -0.08
C PRO A 304 -11.85 -9.71 1.36
N VAL A 305 -11.62 -8.85 2.38
CA VAL A 305 -11.96 -9.23 3.75
C VAL A 305 -13.48 -9.27 3.97
N SER A 306 -14.25 -8.39 3.30
CA SER A 306 -15.72 -8.45 3.32
C SER A 306 -16.23 -9.68 2.58
N GLU A 307 -15.64 -10.03 1.45
CA GLU A 307 -15.93 -11.28 0.74
C GLU A 307 -15.68 -12.50 1.62
N ALA A 308 -14.54 -12.53 2.31
CA ALA A 308 -14.13 -13.66 3.14
C ALA A 308 -15.10 -13.93 4.30
N ILE A 309 -15.64 -12.88 4.94
CA ILE A 309 -16.58 -13.03 6.06
C ILE A 309 -18.02 -13.22 5.63
N THR A 310 -18.40 -12.84 4.40
CA THR A 310 -19.79 -12.95 3.91
C THR A 310 -20.00 -14.13 2.95
N GLY A 311 -18.93 -14.55 2.27
CA GLY A 311 -18.97 -15.61 1.26
C GLY A 311 -19.52 -15.14 -0.08
N VAL A 312 -19.53 -13.82 -0.36
CA VAL A 312 -19.97 -13.24 -1.64
C VAL A 312 -18.77 -12.85 -2.49
N ASP A 313 -18.94 -12.80 -3.80
CA ASP A 313 -18.01 -12.18 -4.75
C ASP A 313 -18.58 -10.83 -5.22
N LEU A 314 -17.92 -9.74 -4.82
CA LEU A 314 -18.38 -8.38 -5.12
C LEU A 314 -18.22 -8.04 -6.61
N VAL A 315 -17.25 -8.60 -7.30
CA VAL A 315 -17.09 -8.41 -8.76
C VAL A 315 -18.22 -9.12 -9.51
N GLU A 316 -18.59 -10.33 -9.09
CA GLU A 316 -19.77 -11.02 -9.64
C GLU A 316 -21.02 -10.15 -9.48
N TRP A 317 -21.23 -9.58 -8.29
CA TRP A 317 -22.38 -8.72 -8.02
C TRP A 317 -22.37 -7.47 -8.88
N GLN A 318 -21.19 -6.84 -9.07
CA GLN A 318 -21.05 -5.68 -9.95
C GLN A 318 -21.44 -6.03 -11.39
N LEU A 319 -20.98 -7.15 -11.92
CA LEU A 319 -21.30 -7.60 -13.27
C LEU A 319 -22.80 -7.88 -13.44
N ARG A 320 -23.43 -8.51 -12.45
CA ARG A 320 -24.88 -8.82 -12.49
C ARG A 320 -25.73 -7.56 -12.45
N VAL A 321 -25.45 -6.65 -11.52
CA VAL A 321 -26.24 -5.42 -11.35
C VAL A 321 -26.01 -4.47 -12.52
N ALA A 322 -24.80 -4.34 -13.04
CA ALA A 322 -24.52 -3.55 -14.24
C ALA A 322 -25.24 -4.13 -15.48
N ALA A 323 -25.48 -5.44 -15.53
CA ALA A 323 -26.31 -6.07 -16.58
C ALA A 323 -27.83 -5.91 -16.32
N GLY A 324 -28.23 -5.14 -15.30
CA GLY A 324 -29.61 -4.80 -14.96
C GLY A 324 -30.32 -5.79 -14.03
N ALA A 325 -29.58 -6.65 -13.31
CA ALA A 325 -30.16 -7.46 -12.26
C ALA A 325 -30.46 -6.61 -11.00
N ALA A 326 -31.46 -6.99 -10.23
CA ALA A 326 -31.70 -6.44 -8.89
C ALA A 326 -30.59 -6.89 -7.92
N LEU A 327 -30.61 -6.33 -6.71
CA LEU A 327 -29.69 -6.74 -5.62
C LEU A 327 -29.66 -8.26 -5.47
N PRO A 328 -28.45 -8.88 -5.47
CA PRO A 328 -28.31 -10.35 -5.43
C PRO A 328 -28.72 -10.98 -4.08
N ALA A 329 -28.84 -10.18 -3.03
CA ALA A 329 -29.24 -10.64 -1.70
C ALA A 329 -30.05 -9.55 -0.97
N ARG A 330 -30.84 -9.96 0.03
CA ARG A 330 -31.48 -9.04 0.98
C ARG A 330 -30.58 -8.89 2.22
N GLN A 331 -30.74 -7.76 2.94
CA GLN A 331 -29.93 -7.51 4.15
C GLN A 331 -30.03 -8.64 5.18
N GLU A 332 -31.22 -9.19 5.35
CA GLU A 332 -31.46 -10.28 6.31
C GLU A 332 -30.85 -11.63 5.92
N ASP A 333 -30.40 -11.79 4.66
CA ASP A 333 -29.74 -13.03 4.21
C ASP A 333 -28.23 -13.02 4.48
N LEU A 334 -27.65 -11.84 4.69
CA LEU A 334 -26.21 -11.69 4.94
C LEU A 334 -25.85 -12.05 6.39
N ARG A 335 -24.74 -12.75 6.56
CA ARG A 335 -24.21 -13.16 7.87
C ARG A 335 -22.69 -13.06 7.88
N ILE A 336 -22.15 -12.63 9.02
CA ILE A 336 -20.71 -12.70 9.29
C ILE A 336 -20.35 -14.15 9.64
N LYS A 337 -19.31 -14.68 8.99
CA LYS A 337 -18.71 -15.98 9.25
C LYS A 337 -17.22 -15.81 9.53
N GLY A 338 -16.81 -15.94 10.78
CA GLY A 338 -15.41 -15.83 11.18
C GLY A 338 -14.86 -14.41 11.11
N HIS A 339 -13.55 -14.33 10.89
CA HIS A 339 -12.77 -13.09 10.81
C HIS A 339 -11.80 -13.19 9.63
N ALA A 340 -11.50 -12.07 9.01
CA ALA A 340 -10.54 -11.98 7.91
C ALA A 340 -9.60 -10.80 8.10
N PHE A 341 -8.38 -10.97 7.60
CA PHE A 341 -7.37 -9.92 7.47
C PHE A 341 -6.88 -9.85 6.04
N GLU A 342 -6.55 -8.66 5.61
CA GLU A 342 -5.79 -8.39 4.39
C GLU A 342 -4.54 -7.60 4.77
N ALA A 343 -3.38 -7.99 4.27
CA ALA A 343 -2.15 -7.20 4.37
C ALA A 343 -1.70 -6.79 2.97
N ARG A 344 -1.37 -5.51 2.80
CA ARG A 344 -0.85 -4.97 1.54
C ARG A 344 0.66 -5.14 1.48
N LEU A 345 1.10 -6.07 0.65
CA LEU A 345 2.52 -6.31 0.40
C LEU A 345 3.02 -5.36 -0.68
N TYR A 346 3.89 -4.45 -0.30
CA TYR A 346 4.47 -3.42 -1.16
C TYR A 346 5.97 -3.62 -1.37
N ALA A 347 6.45 -3.20 -2.54
CA ALA A 347 7.87 -2.97 -2.78
C ALA A 347 8.26 -1.61 -2.15
N GLU A 348 8.64 -1.61 -0.87
CA GLU A 348 8.94 -0.43 -0.06
C GLU A 348 10.08 -0.68 0.91
N ASP A 349 10.94 0.33 1.08
CA ASP A 349 12.00 0.36 2.09
C ASP A 349 11.46 1.04 3.36
N VAL A 350 11.06 0.21 4.33
CA VAL A 350 10.49 0.69 5.60
C VAL A 350 11.49 1.45 6.45
N PRO A 351 12.73 0.97 6.68
CA PRO A 351 13.79 1.73 7.36
C PRO A 351 14.08 3.10 6.75
N ALA A 352 14.04 3.21 5.42
CA ALA A 352 14.22 4.49 4.72
C ALA A 352 12.96 5.38 4.72
N GLY A 353 11.98 5.13 5.60
CA GLY A 353 10.74 5.89 5.70
C GLY A 353 9.70 5.49 4.67
N PHE A 354 9.67 4.22 4.29
CA PHE A 354 8.76 3.63 3.32
C PHE A 354 8.96 4.17 1.90
N LEU A 355 10.20 4.33 1.50
CA LEU A 355 10.49 4.71 0.12
C LEU A 355 10.08 3.58 -0.82
N PRO A 356 9.39 3.90 -1.94
CA PRO A 356 9.09 2.91 -2.95
C PRO A 356 10.38 2.31 -3.52
N ALA A 357 10.40 0.99 -3.62
CA ALA A 357 11.49 0.25 -4.25
C ALA A 357 11.07 -0.21 -5.65
N THR A 358 11.97 -0.10 -6.59
CA THR A 358 11.83 -0.63 -7.95
C THR A 358 12.86 -1.71 -8.19
N GLY A 359 12.65 -2.57 -9.17
CA GLY A 359 13.61 -3.60 -9.53
C GLY A 359 12.96 -4.82 -10.13
N HIS A 360 13.81 -5.81 -10.43
CA HIS A 360 13.41 -7.10 -10.97
C HIS A 360 13.09 -8.09 -9.85
N ILE A 361 12.00 -8.85 -9.98
CA ILE A 361 11.63 -9.89 -9.04
C ILE A 361 12.34 -11.19 -9.44
N ASP A 362 13.50 -11.47 -8.87
CA ASP A 362 14.27 -12.68 -9.19
C ASP A 362 13.58 -13.96 -8.68
N HIS A 363 12.85 -13.85 -7.57
CA HIS A 363 12.15 -14.97 -6.94
C HIS A 363 10.89 -14.49 -6.24
N LEU A 364 9.80 -15.25 -6.39
CA LEU A 364 8.51 -14.99 -5.73
C LEU A 364 7.78 -16.30 -5.48
N VAL A 365 7.51 -16.58 -4.23
CA VAL A 365 6.66 -17.69 -3.80
C VAL A 365 5.72 -17.20 -2.71
N PHE A 366 4.44 -17.29 -2.96
CA PHE A 366 3.43 -16.99 -1.94
C PHE A 366 3.07 -18.24 -1.14
N SER A 367 2.69 -18.03 0.13
CA SER A 367 2.14 -19.10 0.95
C SER A 367 0.80 -19.59 0.39
N ASN A 368 0.63 -20.92 0.33
CA ASN A 368 -0.64 -21.55 -0.05
C ASN A 368 -1.71 -21.50 1.08
N ALA A 369 -1.35 -21.03 2.27
CA ALA A 369 -2.25 -20.91 3.41
C ALA A 369 -3.13 -19.63 3.36
N ALA A 370 -2.90 -18.75 2.37
CA ALA A 370 -3.62 -17.49 2.17
C ALA A 370 -4.16 -17.39 0.74
N ARG A 371 -5.21 -16.60 0.56
CA ARG A 371 -5.57 -16.05 -0.75
C ARG A 371 -4.58 -14.93 -1.06
N ASN A 372 -3.94 -15.00 -2.23
CA ASN A 372 -3.00 -13.99 -2.68
C ASN A 372 -3.54 -13.36 -3.97
N ASP A 373 -4.03 -12.12 -3.88
CA ASP A 373 -4.42 -11.35 -5.04
C ASP A 373 -3.21 -10.53 -5.49
N THR A 374 -2.59 -10.94 -6.60
CA THR A 374 -1.34 -10.36 -7.10
C THR A 374 -1.45 -9.96 -8.56
N GLY A 375 -0.69 -8.93 -8.93
CA GLY A 375 -0.53 -8.47 -10.30
C GLY A 375 0.85 -8.78 -10.90
N VAL A 376 1.70 -9.50 -10.16
CA VAL A 376 3.06 -9.83 -10.56
C VAL A 376 3.35 -11.33 -10.40
N ARG A 377 4.39 -11.79 -11.08
CA ARG A 377 4.93 -13.16 -11.04
C ARG A 377 6.46 -13.10 -10.97
N PRO A 378 7.14 -14.22 -10.70
CA PRO A 378 8.60 -14.27 -10.82
C PRO A 378 9.06 -13.77 -12.19
N LEU A 379 10.14 -13.00 -12.21
CA LEU A 379 10.76 -12.36 -13.38
C LEU A 379 10.00 -11.15 -13.95
N ASP A 380 8.97 -10.65 -13.27
CA ASP A 380 8.36 -9.35 -13.60
C ASP A 380 9.16 -8.20 -12.94
N ASP A 381 9.00 -7.00 -13.49
CA ASP A 381 9.63 -5.77 -12.98
C ASP A 381 8.63 -4.92 -12.20
N ILE A 382 9.07 -4.37 -11.07
CA ILE A 382 8.35 -3.30 -10.36
C ILE A 382 8.82 -1.97 -10.95
N SER A 383 7.92 -1.33 -11.71
CA SER A 383 8.21 -0.09 -12.42
C SER A 383 7.99 1.14 -11.53
N PRO A 384 8.65 2.28 -11.82
CA PRO A 384 8.45 3.53 -11.08
C PRO A 384 7.17 4.28 -11.48
N PHE A 385 6.42 3.80 -12.48
CA PHE A 385 5.28 4.53 -13.05
C PHE A 385 3.97 4.32 -12.31
N TYR A 386 3.86 3.23 -11.53
CA TYR A 386 2.62 2.79 -10.92
C TYR A 386 2.79 2.49 -9.43
N ASP A 387 1.67 2.19 -8.77
CA ASP A 387 1.66 1.77 -7.37
C ASP A 387 2.56 0.53 -7.16
N PRO A 388 3.44 0.52 -6.13
CA PRO A 388 4.39 -0.57 -5.91
C PRO A 388 3.78 -1.80 -5.22
N MET A 389 2.45 -1.96 -5.20
CA MET A 389 1.78 -3.11 -4.59
C MET A 389 2.10 -4.40 -5.35
N ILE A 390 2.74 -5.33 -4.66
CA ILE A 390 3.07 -6.67 -5.16
C ILE A 390 1.85 -7.57 -5.06
N ALA A 391 1.21 -7.59 -3.90
CA ALA A 391 0.06 -8.45 -3.64
C ALA A 391 -0.73 -7.99 -2.41
N LYS A 392 -1.96 -8.48 -2.32
CA LYS A 392 -2.76 -8.52 -1.10
C LYS A 392 -2.72 -9.95 -0.57
N VAL A 393 -2.32 -10.12 0.69
CA VAL A 393 -2.30 -11.41 1.38
C VAL A 393 -3.52 -11.46 2.29
N ILE A 394 -4.48 -12.32 1.97
CA ILE A 394 -5.78 -12.39 2.63
C ILE A 394 -5.91 -13.71 3.37
N THR A 395 -6.30 -13.65 4.64
CA THR A 395 -6.54 -14.83 5.48
C THR A 395 -7.89 -14.80 6.15
N HIS A 396 -8.43 -15.97 6.41
CA HIS A 396 -9.71 -16.16 7.10
C HIS A 396 -9.58 -17.23 8.18
N GLY A 397 -10.19 -16.97 9.34
CA GLY A 397 -10.25 -17.89 10.48
C GLY A 397 -11.63 -17.89 11.14
N LYS A 398 -11.90 -18.90 11.95
CA LYS A 398 -13.13 -18.95 12.74
C LYS A 398 -13.16 -17.89 13.85
N THR A 399 -11.98 -17.50 14.32
CA THR A 399 -11.78 -16.45 15.31
C THR A 399 -10.78 -15.43 14.77
N ARG A 400 -10.73 -14.24 15.39
CA ARG A 400 -9.76 -13.19 15.05
C ARG A 400 -8.33 -13.69 15.20
N ASP A 401 -8.03 -14.36 16.31
CA ASP A 401 -6.68 -14.89 16.60
C ASP A 401 -6.26 -15.94 15.58
N GLU A 402 -7.17 -16.82 15.15
CA GLU A 402 -6.89 -17.81 14.10
C GLU A 402 -6.55 -17.12 12.78
N ALA A 403 -7.34 -16.11 12.38
CA ALA A 403 -7.11 -15.37 11.14
C ALA A 403 -5.78 -14.60 11.18
N LEU A 404 -5.47 -13.92 12.29
CA LEU A 404 -4.24 -13.16 12.49
C LEU A 404 -2.99 -14.08 12.51
N ASN A 405 -3.07 -15.23 13.19
CA ASN A 405 -1.99 -16.21 13.19
C ASN A 405 -1.73 -16.78 11.79
N LYS A 406 -2.80 -17.00 11.01
CA LYS A 406 -2.67 -17.41 9.61
C LYS A 406 -2.00 -16.33 8.77
N LEU A 407 -2.36 -15.04 8.98
CA LEU A 407 -1.72 -13.92 8.28
C LEU A 407 -0.23 -13.86 8.58
N HIS A 408 0.15 -13.88 9.87
CA HIS A 408 1.55 -13.92 10.27
C HIS A 408 2.31 -15.07 9.61
N HIS A 409 1.72 -16.27 9.62
CA HIS A 409 2.34 -17.46 9.05
C HIS A 409 2.47 -17.37 7.52
N ALA A 410 1.44 -16.87 6.84
CA ALA A 410 1.45 -16.69 5.39
C ALA A 410 2.51 -15.66 4.96
N LEU A 411 2.63 -14.55 5.67
CA LEU A 411 3.66 -13.53 5.43
C LEU A 411 5.06 -14.11 5.66
N ALA A 412 5.28 -14.84 6.78
CA ALA A 412 6.56 -15.46 7.10
C ALA A 412 6.99 -16.56 6.11
N GLN A 413 6.05 -17.17 5.40
CA GLN A 413 6.32 -18.17 4.35
C GLN A 413 6.42 -17.56 2.95
N THR A 414 6.13 -16.28 2.79
CA THR A 414 6.25 -15.62 1.50
C THR A 414 7.71 -15.29 1.23
N GLU A 415 8.21 -15.75 0.08
CA GLU A 415 9.60 -15.58 -0.35
C GLU A 415 9.65 -14.57 -1.50
N ILE A 416 10.40 -13.48 -1.34
CA ILE A 416 10.61 -12.47 -2.39
C ILE A 416 12.09 -12.09 -2.42
N VAL A 417 12.67 -12.05 -3.62
CA VAL A 417 14.06 -11.61 -3.86
C VAL A 417 14.10 -10.72 -5.09
N GLY A 418 14.99 -9.74 -5.06
CA GLY A 418 15.23 -8.78 -6.14
C GLY A 418 14.72 -7.37 -5.84
N VAL A 419 13.71 -7.24 -4.97
CA VAL A 419 13.16 -5.95 -4.52
C VAL A 419 13.05 -5.89 -3.00
N THR A 420 13.26 -4.71 -2.44
CA THR A 420 13.01 -4.45 -1.01
C THR A 420 11.51 -4.39 -0.77
N THR A 421 11.02 -5.02 0.30
CA THR A 421 9.59 -5.11 0.61
C THR A 421 9.29 -4.78 2.07
N ASN A 422 8.02 -4.47 2.34
CA ASN A 422 7.52 -4.22 3.69
C ASN A 422 7.15 -5.51 4.47
N ILE A 423 7.51 -6.71 3.98
CA ILE A 423 7.05 -7.98 4.55
C ILE A 423 7.48 -8.17 6.02
N GLY A 424 8.71 -7.77 6.38
CA GLY A 424 9.21 -7.82 7.76
C GLY A 424 8.40 -6.93 8.70
N PHE A 425 8.04 -5.75 8.25
CA PHE A 425 7.17 -4.82 8.96
C PHE A 425 5.76 -5.38 9.15
N LEU A 426 5.17 -5.97 8.11
CA LEU A 426 3.84 -6.60 8.19
C LEU A 426 3.82 -7.77 9.19
N THR A 427 4.86 -8.60 9.21
CA THR A 427 4.96 -9.71 10.17
C THR A 427 5.16 -9.22 11.60
N ALA A 428 5.95 -8.14 11.80
CA ALA A 428 6.11 -7.50 13.11
C ALA A 428 4.78 -6.91 13.61
N LEU A 429 4.02 -6.26 12.73
CA LEU A 429 2.67 -5.76 13.04
C LEU A 429 1.73 -6.87 13.51
N CYS A 430 1.72 -8.02 12.84
CA CYS A 430 0.90 -9.16 13.26
C CYS A 430 1.23 -9.66 14.68
N ARG A 431 2.43 -9.39 15.19
CA ARG A 431 2.90 -9.76 16.54
C ARG A 431 2.83 -8.63 17.54
N HIS A 432 2.48 -7.43 17.12
CA HIS A 432 2.37 -6.28 18.01
C HIS A 432 1.24 -6.49 19.04
N ASP A 433 1.56 -6.30 20.33
CA ASP A 433 0.65 -6.65 21.44
C ASP A 433 -0.70 -5.92 21.35
N ASP A 434 -0.70 -4.62 21.05
CA ASP A 434 -1.94 -3.85 20.92
C ASP A 434 -2.77 -4.32 19.73
N PHE A 435 -2.12 -4.57 18.59
CA PHE A 435 -2.82 -5.09 17.43
C PHE A 435 -3.38 -6.49 17.68
N ALA A 436 -2.58 -7.39 18.24
CA ALA A 436 -3.01 -8.75 18.58
C ALA A 436 -4.25 -8.76 19.51
N GLN A 437 -4.32 -7.79 20.44
CA GLN A 437 -5.44 -7.65 21.36
C GLN A 437 -6.60 -6.80 20.83
N GLY A 438 -6.53 -6.33 19.57
CA GLY A 438 -7.57 -5.50 18.96
C GLY A 438 -7.63 -4.07 19.49
N ARG A 439 -6.57 -3.59 20.15
CA ARG A 439 -6.42 -2.20 20.57
C ARG A 439 -5.74 -1.42 19.44
N VAL A 440 -6.54 -0.92 18.52
CA VAL A 440 -6.09 -0.25 17.30
C VAL A 440 -6.55 1.19 17.26
N ASP A 441 -5.70 2.07 16.76
CA ASP A 441 -5.99 3.46 16.40
C ASP A 441 -5.11 3.86 15.21
N THR A 442 -5.43 5.00 14.58
CA THR A 442 -4.70 5.46 13.39
C THR A 442 -3.26 5.92 13.67
N GLY A 443 -2.88 6.07 14.95
CA GLY A 443 -1.53 6.48 15.38
C GLY A 443 -0.63 5.31 15.77
N LEU A 444 -1.10 4.06 15.80
CA LEU A 444 -0.35 2.91 16.31
C LEU A 444 0.99 2.74 15.60
N ILE A 445 0.98 2.74 14.26
CA ILE A 445 2.20 2.53 13.46
C ILE A 445 3.23 3.64 13.70
N GLU A 446 2.80 4.90 13.72
CA GLU A 446 3.70 6.04 13.93
C GLU A 446 4.33 6.02 15.33
N ARG A 447 3.53 5.70 16.33
CA ARG A 447 3.95 5.61 17.74
C ARG A 447 5.02 4.53 17.95
N ASP A 448 4.86 3.37 17.33
CA ASP A 448 5.64 2.18 17.61
C ASP A 448 6.57 1.76 16.45
N ILE A 449 6.81 2.66 15.50
CA ILE A 449 7.56 2.38 14.26
C ILE A 449 8.94 1.76 14.51
N THR A 450 9.66 2.21 15.54
CA THR A 450 10.99 1.71 15.88
C THR A 450 10.99 0.22 16.24
N ALA A 451 9.94 -0.24 16.93
CA ALA A 451 9.78 -1.65 17.28
C ALA A 451 9.33 -2.49 16.07
N LEU A 452 8.60 -1.88 15.13
CA LEU A 452 8.05 -2.54 13.95
C LEU A 452 9.08 -2.72 12.83
N VAL A 453 10.10 -1.87 12.75
CA VAL A 453 11.19 -1.99 11.76
C VAL A 453 12.11 -3.19 12.04
N GLY A 454 12.23 -3.58 13.32
CA GLY A 454 13.08 -4.68 13.73
C GLY A 454 14.58 -4.33 13.76
N PRO A 455 15.43 -5.27 14.18
CA PRO A 455 16.88 -5.06 14.25
C PRO A 455 17.51 -5.08 12.86
N ASP A 456 18.43 -4.17 12.63
CA ASP A 456 19.21 -4.14 11.39
C ASP A 456 20.23 -5.30 11.33
N GLU A 457 20.81 -5.69 12.47
CA GLU A 457 21.78 -6.77 12.55
C GLU A 457 21.08 -8.15 12.52
N PRO A 458 21.42 -9.03 11.56
CA PRO A 458 20.80 -10.35 11.47
C PRO A 458 21.22 -11.24 12.65
N PRO A 459 20.30 -12.01 13.24
CA PRO A 459 20.62 -13.03 14.23
C PRO A 459 21.63 -14.05 13.69
N ILE A 460 22.48 -14.59 14.56
CA ILE A 460 23.52 -15.56 14.17
C ILE A 460 22.97 -16.75 13.38
N VAL A 461 21.80 -17.25 13.76
CA VAL A 461 21.15 -18.39 13.06
C VAL A 461 20.79 -18.06 11.62
N VAL A 462 20.45 -16.80 11.32
CA VAL A 462 20.19 -16.29 9.96
C VAL A 462 21.49 -16.23 9.15
N VAL A 463 22.57 -15.72 9.76
CA VAL A 463 23.89 -15.67 9.12
C VAL A 463 24.38 -17.08 8.77
N LEU A 464 24.24 -18.01 9.71
CA LEU A 464 24.64 -19.41 9.49
C LEU A 464 23.79 -20.09 8.43
N SER A 465 22.49 -19.81 8.38
CA SER A 465 21.61 -20.29 7.33
C SER A 465 22.00 -19.73 5.96
N ALA A 466 22.27 -18.42 5.88
CA ALA A 466 22.74 -17.79 4.65
C ALA A 466 24.06 -18.42 4.16
N LEU A 467 25.02 -18.63 5.06
CA LEU A 467 26.29 -19.26 4.74
C LEU A 467 26.09 -20.69 4.23
N MET A 468 25.19 -21.46 4.82
CA MET A 468 24.86 -22.80 4.33
C MET A 468 24.24 -22.78 2.94
N ALA A 469 23.35 -21.84 2.67
CA ALA A 469 22.68 -21.73 1.36
C ALA A 469 23.65 -21.30 0.23
N THR A 470 24.87 -20.86 0.54
CA THR A 470 25.89 -20.61 -0.50
C THR A 470 26.40 -21.90 -1.15
N TYR A 471 26.28 -23.01 -0.43
CA TYR A 471 26.63 -24.32 -0.92
C TYR A 471 25.40 -25.02 -1.47
N ASP A 472 25.42 -25.33 -2.74
CA ASP A 472 24.37 -26.10 -3.42
C ASP A 472 24.88 -27.52 -3.72
N PRO A 473 24.71 -28.48 -2.76
CA PRO A 473 25.15 -29.85 -2.97
C PRO A 473 24.12 -30.72 -3.72
N ILE A 474 22.95 -30.19 -4.07
CA ILE A 474 21.73 -31.03 -4.20
C ILE A 474 21.65 -31.75 -5.53
N ASP A 475 22.35 -31.32 -6.59
CA ASP A 475 22.18 -31.89 -7.93
C ASP A 475 23.41 -32.63 -8.51
N VAL A 476 24.46 -32.84 -7.71
CA VAL A 476 25.64 -33.55 -8.23
C VAL A 476 25.78 -34.90 -7.49
N PRO A 477 25.72 -36.02 -8.19
CA PRO A 477 26.04 -37.32 -7.59
C PRO A 477 27.42 -37.24 -6.90
N PHE A 478 27.50 -37.67 -5.64
CA PHE A 478 28.68 -37.60 -4.78
C PHE A 478 29.04 -36.18 -4.28
N ALA A 479 28.11 -35.21 -4.24
CA ALA A 479 28.32 -33.94 -3.55
C ALA A 479 28.78 -34.20 -2.11
N GLY A 480 29.86 -33.57 -1.68
CA GLY A 480 30.46 -33.78 -0.36
C GLY A 480 31.31 -35.03 -0.20
N PHE A 481 31.49 -35.85 -1.24
CA PHE A 481 32.42 -36.97 -1.21
C PHE A 481 33.85 -36.51 -1.52
N PHE A 482 34.76 -36.75 -0.59
CA PHE A 482 36.18 -36.45 -0.73
C PHE A 482 37.03 -37.64 -0.33
N GLN A 483 38.03 -37.93 -1.15
CA GLN A 483 38.88 -39.09 -0.97
C GLN A 483 39.95 -38.90 0.14
N TRP A 484 40.30 -37.64 0.45
CA TRP A 484 41.48 -37.33 1.28
C TRP A 484 41.22 -36.39 2.46
N GLY A 485 40.00 -35.97 2.69
CA GLY A 485 39.64 -35.07 3.80
C GLY A 485 38.47 -34.15 3.44
N PRO A 486 37.91 -33.39 4.40
CA PRO A 486 36.83 -32.47 4.13
C PRO A 486 37.27 -31.34 3.19
N ILE A 487 36.45 -30.96 2.25
CA ILE A 487 36.63 -29.67 1.56
C ILE A 487 36.31 -28.55 2.52
N THR A 488 37.20 -27.56 2.52
CA THR A 488 37.01 -26.32 3.24
C THR A 488 36.88 -25.19 2.21
N GLN A 489 35.79 -24.47 2.26
CA GLN A 489 35.54 -23.31 1.41
C GLN A 489 35.46 -22.04 2.28
N THR A 490 36.12 -20.96 1.85
CA THR A 490 35.89 -19.64 2.45
C THR A 490 34.79 -18.94 1.66
N VAL A 491 33.79 -18.47 2.37
CA VAL A 491 32.64 -17.73 1.81
C VAL A 491 32.64 -16.34 2.41
N SER A 492 32.41 -15.35 1.57
CA SER A 492 32.22 -13.96 1.99
C SER A 492 30.92 -13.44 1.40
N MET A 493 30.11 -12.79 2.23
CA MET A 493 28.88 -12.12 1.80
C MET A 493 28.76 -10.76 2.48
N LYS A 494 28.05 -9.83 1.87
CA LYS A 494 27.85 -8.46 2.34
C LYS A 494 26.37 -8.16 2.55
N ARG A 495 26.09 -7.37 3.59
CA ARG A 495 24.80 -6.72 3.79
C ARG A 495 25.07 -5.31 4.28
N ALA A 496 24.60 -4.31 3.55
CA ALA A 496 25.00 -2.92 3.73
C ALA A 496 26.55 -2.79 3.78
N ASP A 497 27.10 -2.12 4.76
CA ASP A 497 28.55 -1.96 4.92
C ASP A 497 29.23 -3.11 5.67
N GLN A 498 28.47 -4.12 6.11
CA GLN A 498 28.97 -5.21 6.92
C GLN A 498 29.32 -6.43 6.06
N THR A 499 30.51 -7.00 6.32
CA THR A 499 30.99 -8.22 5.65
C THR A 499 30.96 -9.39 6.61
N TYR A 500 30.42 -10.51 6.15
CA TYR A 500 30.31 -11.76 6.86
C TYR A 500 31.21 -12.80 6.19
N GLU A 501 32.31 -13.16 6.85
CA GLU A 501 33.25 -14.16 6.33
C GLU A 501 33.23 -15.42 7.19
N ALA A 502 33.17 -16.56 6.54
CA ALA A 502 33.19 -17.85 7.22
C ALA A 502 33.98 -18.90 6.44
N ARG A 503 34.48 -19.88 7.16
CA ARG A 503 35.08 -21.08 6.59
C ARG A 503 34.14 -22.25 6.82
N ILE A 504 33.67 -22.87 5.72
CA ILE A 504 32.75 -23.99 5.76
C ILE A 504 33.49 -25.28 5.45
N SER A 505 33.41 -26.27 6.33
CA SER A 505 34.01 -27.59 6.15
C SER A 505 32.94 -28.65 6.06
N TYR A 506 32.84 -29.27 4.89
CA TYR A 506 31.84 -30.30 4.59
C TYR A 506 32.37 -31.69 4.97
N ARG A 507 31.58 -32.43 5.75
CA ARG A 507 31.84 -33.83 6.13
C ARG A 507 30.59 -34.65 5.78
N SER A 508 30.76 -35.97 5.71
CA SER A 508 29.67 -36.89 5.32
C SER A 508 28.48 -36.91 6.28
N ASP A 509 28.69 -36.56 7.53
CA ASP A 509 27.73 -36.67 8.64
C ASP A 509 27.35 -35.32 9.25
N GLN A 510 28.13 -34.28 8.97
CA GLN A 510 27.92 -32.95 9.55
C GLN A 510 28.64 -31.89 8.73
N THR A 511 28.17 -30.65 8.82
CA THR A 511 28.86 -29.48 8.27
C THR A 511 29.34 -28.58 9.40
N GLN A 512 30.58 -28.12 9.34
CA GLN A 512 31.15 -27.18 10.30
C GLN A 512 31.33 -25.83 9.66
N ILE A 513 30.85 -24.78 10.32
CA ILE A 513 31.02 -23.39 9.93
C ILE A 513 31.85 -22.71 11.01
N GLU A 514 33.06 -22.27 10.65
CA GLU A 514 33.88 -21.39 11.46
C GLU A 514 33.52 -19.94 11.13
N TYR A 515 32.82 -19.29 12.04
CA TYR A 515 32.36 -17.90 11.90
C TYR A 515 32.62 -17.12 13.20
N ALA A 516 33.15 -15.89 13.09
CA ALA A 516 33.46 -15.01 14.22
C ALA A 516 34.32 -15.70 15.33
N GLY A 517 35.25 -16.59 14.95
CA GLY A 517 36.12 -17.31 15.87
C GLY A 517 35.47 -18.50 16.62
N GLN A 518 34.23 -18.83 16.26
CA GLN A 518 33.50 -19.98 16.81
C GLN A 518 33.25 -21.04 15.74
N ILE A 519 33.22 -22.31 16.15
CA ILE A 519 32.89 -23.43 15.27
C ILE A 519 31.46 -23.87 15.58
N HIS A 520 30.59 -23.76 14.58
CA HIS A 520 29.22 -24.19 14.64
C HIS A 520 29.07 -25.50 13.86
N THR A 521 28.45 -26.50 14.48
CA THR A 521 28.22 -27.80 13.83
C THR A 521 26.76 -27.92 13.45
N LEU A 522 26.50 -28.08 12.15
CA LEU A 522 25.18 -28.21 11.58
C LEU A 522 24.89 -29.70 11.30
N VAL A 523 23.73 -30.13 11.73
CA VAL A 523 23.25 -31.50 11.52
C VAL A 523 22.11 -31.46 10.47
N PRO A 524 22.18 -32.27 9.41
CA PRO A 524 21.09 -32.36 8.44
C PRO A 524 19.87 -33.03 9.08
N THR A 525 18.70 -32.53 8.76
CA THR A 525 17.38 -33.07 9.13
C THR A 525 16.54 -33.32 7.89
N CYS A 526 15.35 -33.91 8.04
CA CYS A 526 14.43 -34.09 6.92
C CYS A 526 13.95 -32.76 6.30
N ASP A 527 13.94 -31.68 7.09
CA ASP A 527 13.41 -30.38 6.71
C ASP A 527 14.48 -29.27 6.53
N GLY A 528 15.78 -29.66 6.57
CA GLY A 528 16.88 -28.70 6.42
C GLY A 528 18.07 -29.00 7.33
N PHE A 529 18.52 -28.00 8.07
CA PHE A 529 19.64 -28.10 9.01
C PHE A 529 19.25 -27.59 10.39
N GLU A 530 19.85 -28.18 11.41
CA GLU A 530 19.76 -27.71 12.80
C GLU A 530 21.14 -27.37 13.37
N ILE A 531 21.15 -26.40 14.27
CA ILE A 531 22.29 -26.07 15.11
C ILE A 531 21.85 -26.11 16.56
N ASP A 532 22.54 -26.91 17.38
CA ASP A 532 22.21 -27.10 18.80
C ASP A 532 20.73 -27.46 19.07
N GLY A 533 20.10 -28.19 18.12
CA GLY A 533 18.69 -28.57 18.19
C GLY A 533 17.72 -27.45 17.78
N VAL A 534 18.21 -26.33 17.25
CA VAL A 534 17.39 -25.22 16.72
C VAL A 534 17.38 -25.31 15.20
N PRO A 535 16.21 -25.42 14.53
CA PRO A 535 16.11 -25.39 13.09
C PRO A 535 16.62 -24.07 12.51
N LEU A 536 17.39 -24.14 11.44
CA LEU A 536 17.81 -22.97 10.70
C LEU A 536 16.65 -22.42 9.86
N PRO A 537 16.49 -21.09 9.72
CA PRO A 537 15.51 -20.50 8.83
C PRO A 537 15.76 -20.92 7.38
N SER A 538 14.70 -20.92 6.55
CA SER A 538 14.82 -21.19 5.12
C SER A 538 15.72 -20.14 4.47
N ALA A 539 16.68 -20.58 3.67
CA ALA A 539 17.56 -19.70 2.92
C ALA A 539 17.78 -20.25 1.50
N ARG A 540 17.87 -19.35 0.52
CA ARG A 540 18.10 -19.69 -0.88
C ARG A 540 19.18 -18.81 -1.48
N LYS A 541 20.03 -19.43 -2.30
CA LYS A 541 20.95 -18.73 -3.20
C LYS A 541 20.25 -18.50 -4.54
N ILE A 542 20.15 -17.24 -4.94
CA ILE A 542 19.52 -16.83 -6.20
C ILE A 542 20.49 -15.86 -6.87
N GLY A 543 21.10 -16.31 -7.98
CA GLY A 543 22.14 -15.55 -8.64
C GLY A 543 23.32 -15.22 -7.71
N GLY A 544 23.65 -13.94 -7.60
CA GLY A 544 24.71 -13.42 -6.70
C GLY A 544 24.22 -13.10 -5.28
N HIS A 545 22.99 -13.45 -4.92
CA HIS A 545 22.39 -13.13 -3.62
C HIS A 545 22.05 -14.39 -2.83
N VAL A 546 22.06 -14.26 -1.51
CA VAL A 546 21.51 -15.24 -0.59
C VAL A 546 20.44 -14.57 0.25
N SER A 547 19.26 -15.15 0.28
CA SER A 547 18.11 -14.62 1.00
C SER A 547 17.64 -15.62 2.04
N CYS A 548 17.50 -15.17 3.29
CA CYS A 548 16.87 -15.89 4.38
C CYS A 548 15.45 -15.38 4.56
N PHE A 549 14.51 -16.30 4.61
CA PHE A 549 13.09 -16.01 4.73
C PHE A 549 12.59 -16.29 6.15
N GLY A 550 11.42 -15.79 6.47
CA GLY A 550 10.81 -15.92 7.78
C GLY A 550 10.09 -14.65 8.19
N SER A 551 9.89 -14.48 9.50
CA SER A 551 9.20 -13.30 10.05
C SER A 551 9.93 -11.99 9.77
N MET A 552 11.25 -12.04 9.65
CA MET A 552 12.09 -10.93 9.20
C MET A 552 13.03 -11.46 8.13
N PRO A 553 12.85 -11.09 6.87
CA PRO A 553 13.75 -11.52 5.80
C PRO A 553 15.05 -10.74 5.83
N TYR A 554 16.15 -11.43 5.48
CA TYR A 554 17.48 -10.84 5.35
C TYR A 554 18.09 -11.24 4.00
N HIS A 555 18.64 -10.26 3.30
CA HIS A 555 19.28 -10.46 1.99
C HIS A 555 20.75 -10.12 2.09
N PHE A 556 21.60 -11.00 1.55
CA PHE A 556 23.04 -10.86 1.50
C PHE A 556 23.51 -10.93 0.04
N GLN A 557 24.49 -10.12 -0.30
CA GLN A 557 25.18 -10.19 -1.58
C GLN A 557 26.42 -11.05 -1.44
N LEU A 558 26.57 -12.07 -2.28
CA LEU A 558 27.80 -12.87 -2.32
C LEU A 558 28.94 -12.02 -2.89
N THR A 559 30.09 -12.11 -2.23
CA THR A 559 31.33 -11.50 -2.72
C THR A 559 32.07 -12.55 -3.55
N ASP A 560 32.16 -12.33 -4.86
CA ASP A 560 33.05 -13.15 -5.71
C ASP A 560 34.49 -12.66 -5.51
N PRO A 561 35.39 -13.50 -4.97
CA PRO A 561 36.80 -13.11 -4.79
C PRO A 561 37.51 -12.80 -6.13
N LEU A 562 36.93 -13.22 -7.25
CA LEU A 562 37.47 -12.97 -8.59
C LEU A 562 36.91 -11.69 -9.20
N ASP A 563 35.83 -11.12 -8.66
CA ASP A 563 35.24 -9.87 -9.13
C ASP A 563 36.06 -8.68 -8.59
N ARG A 564 37.13 -8.33 -9.34
CA ARG A 564 37.90 -7.11 -9.09
C ARG A 564 37.12 -5.90 -9.58
N LYS A 565 36.04 -5.50 -8.88
CA LYS A 565 35.56 -4.13 -9.02
C LYS A 565 36.68 -3.23 -8.50
N SER A 566 37.22 -2.40 -9.40
CA SER A 566 38.04 -1.26 -8.98
C SER A 566 37.22 -0.50 -7.93
N ASP A 567 37.72 -0.38 -6.72
CA ASP A 567 37.26 0.59 -5.74
C ASP A 567 37.45 2.00 -6.32
N ALA A 568 36.59 2.37 -7.28
CA ALA A 568 36.32 3.75 -7.58
C ALA A 568 35.51 4.22 -6.39
N GLY A 569 36.21 4.78 -5.40
CA GLY A 569 35.63 5.30 -4.17
C GLY A 569 34.41 6.12 -4.52
N ALA A 570 33.27 5.72 -4.00
CA ALA A 570 32.11 6.58 -3.91
C ALA A 570 32.50 7.75 -2.97
N SER A 571 33.16 8.75 -3.56
CA SER A 571 33.42 10.01 -2.86
C SER A 571 32.03 10.64 -2.63
N GLN A 572 31.78 11.08 -1.40
CA GLN A 572 30.60 11.85 -0.99
C GLN A 572 30.62 13.26 -1.64
N THR A 573 30.65 13.32 -2.96
CA THR A 573 30.82 14.57 -3.72
C THR A 573 29.48 15.18 -4.16
N GLY A 574 28.34 14.55 -3.82
CA GLY A 574 27.05 15.08 -4.29
C GLY A 574 25.84 14.30 -3.79
N ILE A 575 24.67 14.77 -4.19
CA ILE A 575 23.37 14.14 -3.94
C ILE A 575 23.00 13.27 -5.13
N GLN A 576 22.76 12.02 -4.87
CA GLN A 576 22.21 11.06 -5.84
C GLN A 576 20.72 10.85 -5.62
N SER A 577 20.00 10.50 -6.68
CA SER A 577 18.61 10.10 -6.57
C SER A 577 18.49 8.78 -5.79
N PRO A 578 17.75 8.74 -4.69
CA PRO A 578 17.55 7.50 -3.92
C PRO A 578 16.62 6.50 -4.63
N MET A 579 15.87 6.95 -5.62
CA MET A 579 14.86 6.18 -6.34
C MET A 579 14.61 6.74 -7.72
N PRO A 580 14.08 5.98 -8.67
CA PRO A 580 13.58 6.53 -9.92
C PRO A 580 12.40 7.46 -9.66
N GLY A 581 12.38 8.62 -10.29
CA GLY A 581 11.32 9.61 -10.08
C GLY A 581 11.40 10.78 -11.05
N LEU A 582 10.42 11.68 -10.95
CA LEU A 582 10.35 12.93 -11.68
C LEU A 582 10.85 14.08 -10.79
N VAL A 583 11.80 14.87 -11.25
CA VAL A 583 12.23 16.08 -10.54
C VAL A 583 11.12 17.13 -10.64
N LYS A 584 10.39 17.38 -9.56
CA LYS A 584 9.31 18.38 -9.52
C LYS A 584 9.84 19.79 -9.38
N GLN A 585 10.82 19.96 -8.52
CA GLN A 585 11.37 21.27 -8.22
C GLN A 585 12.84 21.14 -7.83
N VAL A 586 13.65 22.09 -8.29
CA VAL A 586 15.01 22.31 -7.82
C VAL A 586 15.01 23.60 -7.02
N ALA A 587 15.41 23.53 -5.73
CA ALA A 587 15.35 24.66 -4.78
C ALA A 587 16.67 25.43 -4.66
N VAL A 588 17.76 24.94 -5.29
CA VAL A 588 19.11 25.50 -5.18
C VAL A 588 19.72 25.78 -6.54
N GLN A 589 20.78 26.59 -6.54
CA GLN A 589 21.55 26.94 -7.75
C GLN A 589 23.04 26.71 -7.53
N ALA A 590 23.78 26.51 -8.62
CA ALA A 590 25.23 26.44 -8.58
C ALA A 590 25.83 27.70 -7.95
N GLY A 591 26.83 27.55 -7.09
CA GLY A 591 27.44 28.62 -6.30
C GLY A 591 26.72 29.01 -5.02
N GLN A 592 25.61 28.34 -4.66
CA GLN A 592 24.86 28.60 -3.43
C GLN A 592 25.45 27.81 -2.25
N ASN A 593 25.61 28.48 -1.09
CA ASN A 593 25.90 27.83 0.18
C ASN A 593 24.61 27.33 0.80
N VAL A 594 24.60 26.09 1.26
CA VAL A 594 23.48 25.44 1.95
C VAL A 594 23.95 24.93 3.32
N GLN A 595 23.02 24.89 4.28
CA GLN A 595 23.24 24.32 5.61
C GLN A 595 22.70 22.90 5.66
N GLU A 596 23.21 22.09 6.60
CA GLU A 596 22.65 20.76 6.86
C GLU A 596 21.14 20.83 7.09
N GLY A 597 20.39 19.98 6.36
CA GLY A 597 18.93 19.92 6.42
C GLY A 597 18.20 20.85 5.44
N ASP A 598 18.88 21.77 4.75
CA ASP A 598 18.24 22.61 3.73
C ASP A 598 17.67 21.77 2.59
N ALA A 599 16.48 22.14 2.10
CA ALA A 599 15.84 21.47 0.96
C ALA A 599 16.61 21.80 -0.33
N LEU A 600 17.06 20.78 -1.05
CA LEU A 600 17.83 20.92 -2.28
C LEU A 600 16.96 20.75 -3.53
N LEU A 601 16.16 19.70 -3.55
CA LEU A 601 15.21 19.43 -4.62
C LEU A 601 14.06 18.51 -4.14
N MET A 602 12.99 18.48 -4.94
CA MET A 602 11.81 17.64 -4.70
C MET A 602 11.68 16.65 -5.85
N LEU A 603 11.64 15.37 -5.51
CA LEU A 603 11.32 14.26 -6.42
C LEU A 603 9.88 13.83 -6.21
N GLU A 604 9.17 13.54 -7.29
CA GLU A 604 7.91 12.81 -7.25
C GLU A 604 8.14 11.39 -7.78
N ALA A 605 7.78 10.40 -6.98
CA ALA A 605 7.79 9.00 -7.38
C ALA A 605 6.54 8.32 -6.83
N MET A 606 5.83 7.54 -7.67
CA MET A 606 4.69 6.72 -7.27
C MET A 606 3.65 7.49 -6.43
N LYS A 607 3.31 8.73 -6.83
CA LYS A 607 2.37 9.65 -6.14
C LYS A 607 2.86 10.19 -4.78
N MET A 608 4.13 10.01 -4.44
CA MET A 608 4.73 10.59 -3.25
C MET A 608 5.76 11.67 -3.62
N GLU A 609 5.72 12.79 -2.89
CA GLU A 609 6.74 13.84 -2.98
C GLU A 609 7.84 13.58 -1.94
N HIS A 610 9.08 13.53 -2.39
CA HIS A 610 10.25 13.34 -1.55
C HIS A 610 11.22 14.51 -1.67
N ILE A 611 11.51 15.16 -0.53
CA ILE A 611 12.44 16.30 -0.49
C ILE A 611 13.83 15.78 -0.14
N LEU A 612 14.78 15.94 -1.06
CA LEU A 612 16.19 15.67 -0.80
C LEU A 612 16.81 16.88 -0.12
N ARG A 613 17.54 16.63 0.98
CA ARG A 613 18.12 17.66 1.83
C ARG A 613 19.63 17.60 1.83
N ALA A 614 20.26 18.72 2.16
CA ALA A 614 21.69 18.79 2.34
C ALA A 614 22.13 17.91 3.54
N PRO A 615 23.08 16.98 3.35
CA PRO A 615 23.56 16.10 4.41
C PRO A 615 24.57 16.80 5.36
N ARG A 616 25.03 17.97 5.00
CA ARG A 616 26.00 18.81 5.73
C ARG A 616 26.01 20.22 5.15
N ASP A 617 26.66 21.14 5.85
CA ASP A 617 26.99 22.45 5.28
C ASP A 617 27.93 22.31 4.11
N CYS A 618 27.56 22.83 2.93
CA CYS A 618 28.35 22.71 1.72
C CYS A 618 28.02 23.79 0.68
N LEU A 619 28.93 23.96 -0.28
CA LEU A 619 28.73 24.78 -1.47
C LEU A 619 28.25 23.90 -2.62
N ILE A 620 27.19 24.29 -3.29
CA ILE A 620 26.71 23.63 -4.51
C ILE A 620 27.68 23.97 -5.66
N GLU A 621 28.36 22.97 -6.19
CA GLU A 621 29.23 23.16 -7.35
C GLU A 621 28.42 23.20 -8.64
N GLU A 622 27.57 22.19 -8.84
CA GLU A 622 26.76 22.07 -10.04
C GLU A 622 25.41 21.41 -9.74
N VAL A 623 24.37 21.82 -10.46
CA VAL A 623 23.04 21.19 -10.47
C VAL A 623 22.91 20.46 -11.80
N LEU A 624 22.82 19.12 -11.75
CA LEU A 624 22.88 18.22 -12.91
C LEU A 624 21.49 17.77 -13.38
N CYS A 625 20.42 18.25 -12.76
CA CYS A 625 19.05 17.90 -13.13
C CYS A 625 18.19 19.14 -13.36
N ASN A 626 17.11 18.98 -14.12
CA ASN A 626 16.13 20.02 -14.39
C ASN A 626 14.74 19.64 -13.88
N PRO A 627 13.87 20.62 -13.56
CA PRO A 627 12.46 20.32 -13.33
C PRO A 627 11.84 19.57 -14.52
N GLU A 628 10.91 18.66 -14.23
CA GLU A 628 10.24 17.75 -15.19
C GLU A 628 11.18 16.71 -15.83
N GLN A 629 12.39 16.54 -15.33
CA GLN A 629 13.31 15.49 -15.77
C GLN A 629 13.05 14.17 -15.02
N GLN A 630 12.95 13.07 -15.78
CA GLN A 630 12.93 11.73 -15.22
C GLN A 630 14.36 11.30 -14.86
N VAL A 631 14.55 10.77 -13.64
CA VAL A 631 15.84 10.31 -13.12
C VAL A 631 15.76 8.87 -12.62
N GLN A 632 16.89 8.16 -12.62
CA GLN A 632 17.01 6.81 -12.11
C GLN A 632 17.65 6.81 -10.71
N ALA A 633 17.46 5.74 -9.95
CA ALA A 633 18.19 5.54 -8.70
C ALA A 633 19.71 5.55 -8.94
N GLY A 634 20.43 6.32 -8.14
CA GLY A 634 21.88 6.50 -8.29
C GLY A 634 22.32 7.61 -9.24
N ASP A 635 21.43 8.23 -10.02
CA ASP A 635 21.76 9.40 -10.83
C ASP A 635 22.25 10.55 -9.94
N LEU A 636 23.40 11.13 -10.28
CA LEU A 636 23.93 12.30 -9.59
C LEU A 636 23.11 13.53 -9.99
N LEU A 637 22.46 14.17 -9.01
CA LEU A 637 21.54 15.29 -9.22
C LEU A 637 22.16 16.64 -8.88
N ILE A 638 22.98 16.66 -7.83
CA ILE A 638 23.66 17.87 -7.35
C ILE A 638 25.08 17.49 -6.97
N GLN A 639 26.06 18.23 -7.46
CA GLN A 639 27.45 18.08 -7.09
C GLN A 639 27.85 19.13 -6.07
N PHE A 640 28.55 18.72 -5.01
CA PHE A 640 29.13 19.60 -4.01
C PHE A 640 30.56 19.94 -4.35
N ALA A 641 30.97 21.16 -4.06
CA ALA A 641 32.36 21.57 -4.19
C ALA A 641 33.25 20.70 -3.29
N SER A 642 34.38 20.25 -3.83
CA SER A 642 35.38 19.51 -3.07
C SER A 642 35.87 20.39 -1.92
N GLN A 643 35.81 19.87 -0.69
CA GLN A 643 36.55 20.48 0.41
C GLN A 643 38.03 20.18 0.21
N ASP A 644 38.81 21.20 -0.09
CA ASP A 644 40.27 21.08 0.04
C ASP A 644 40.56 20.74 1.51
N VAL A 645 41.01 19.51 1.73
CA VAL A 645 41.53 19.08 3.04
C VAL A 645 42.87 19.77 3.19
N GLU A 646 42.90 20.88 3.96
CA GLU A 646 44.16 21.43 4.49
C GLU A 646 44.82 20.52 5.53
#